data_a5bde002cd9e838b910693a087a31f4f
#
_entry.id   a5bde002cd9e838b910693a087a31f4f
#
_cell.length_a   1.000
_cell.length_b   1.000
_cell.length_c   1.000
_cell.angle_alpha   90.00
_cell.angle_beta   90.00
_cell.angle_gamma   90.00
#
_symmetry.space_group_name_H-M   'P 1'
#
loop_
_entity.id
_entity.type
_entity.pdbx_description
1 polymer ?
#
loop_
_entity_poly.entity_id
_entity_poly.type
_entity_poly.pdbx_seq_one_letter_code
_entity_poly.pdbx_strand_id
1 'polypeptide(L)'
;MMVNEICEKKYNKPLSGCTNEEIYYALLDMTKDLAAKKESEAGKKKVYYISAEFLIGKLLSNNLINLGLYKTVKEELEAAGKDIGEIEEIEPEPSLGNGGLGRLAACFLDSMATLNLHGDGVGLNYHMGLFKQVFDHNFQKETPNPWIEKDSWLIKTNVSYPVSFGDLTVTSRMYDIEVTGYEGRTNKLHMFDVDTLDESLIKDGTISFDKTDIAKNLTLFLYPDDSDEAGNLLRIYQQYFMVSNAAHLILDECTARGCKLTDLDEYAAIQINDTHPSMVIPELIRLFLERGITMDEAVELVTKVCAYTNHTILSEALEKWPLAYLEKVVPQLVLIIKELDKRAKAKYSDPKVAIIDENDRVHMAHMDIHYGHSVNGVAYLHTEILKNSELNAFYKIYPEKFNNKTNGITFRRWLLSCNEELSEKIENKIGSGFKKDACELEKLLSFENDDSVLDSILAIKGEKKRQLADYLKHTQGVVIDENSIFDIQVKRLHEYKRQQMNLLWAIHKYLEIKNGKLPKTPVTLIFGAKAAPAYTIAKDIIHAILCLQQITEQDPEVSPYLRVVMVENYNVTKASKIIPACDISEQISLASKEASGTGNMKFMLNGAVTLGTRDGANVEIGELVGEDNIYFFGESSEQVIEHYKNADYCAKDYYTKDEDIHTAVDFLISEQMLEAGDEETLTQLHKELINKDWFMTLLDLKEYIARKEQVLNDYADRKKWAKKMLINIAKAGFFSSDRTIAQYNEEIWKL
;
A
#
# COMPACT_ATOMS: atom_id res chain seq x y z
N MET A 1 5.21 -37.12 0.73
CA MET A 1 5.94 -37.12 2.04
C MET A 1 7.23 -36.28 1.99
N MET A 2 7.15 -35.21 1.25
CA MET A 2 8.30 -34.32 1.00
C MET A 2 8.74 -33.57 2.26
N VAL A 3 7.79 -33.07 3.05
CA VAL A 3 8.08 -32.29 4.29
C VAL A 3 8.70 -33.22 5.35
N ASN A 4 8.17 -34.44 5.48
CA ASN A 4 8.72 -35.43 6.43
C ASN A 4 10.19 -35.77 6.12
N GLU A 5 10.55 -35.99 4.85
CA GLU A 5 11.93 -36.28 4.44
C GLU A 5 12.90 -35.13 4.79
N ILE A 6 12.44 -33.89 4.65
CA ILE A 6 13.26 -32.72 4.99
C ILE A 6 13.43 -32.60 6.51
N CYS A 7 12.37 -32.81 7.29
CA CYS A 7 12.45 -32.85 8.77
C CYS A 7 13.39 -33.98 9.25
N GLU A 8 13.27 -35.17 8.70
CA GLU A 8 14.18 -36.28 9.02
C GLU A 8 15.63 -35.96 8.70
N LYS A 9 15.89 -35.35 7.52
CA LYS A 9 17.23 -34.97 7.11
C LYS A 9 17.84 -33.85 7.95
N LYS A 10 17.03 -32.82 8.30
CA LYS A 10 17.52 -31.62 9.00
C LYS A 10 17.59 -31.82 10.52
N TYR A 11 16.61 -32.51 11.10
CA TYR A 11 16.42 -32.62 12.56
C TYR A 11 16.54 -34.04 13.08
N ASN A 12 16.66 -35.05 12.23
CA ASN A 12 16.61 -36.46 12.60
C ASN A 12 15.35 -36.87 13.37
N LYS A 13 14.21 -36.29 12.98
CA LYS A 13 12.88 -36.50 13.58
C LYS A 13 11.82 -36.67 12.49
N PRO A 14 10.80 -37.52 12.70
CA PRO A 14 9.66 -37.52 11.81
C PRO A 14 8.88 -36.20 11.92
N LEU A 15 8.11 -35.81 10.89
CA LEU A 15 7.34 -34.58 10.84
C LEU A 15 6.44 -34.40 12.07
N SER A 16 5.77 -35.47 12.53
CA SER A 16 4.91 -35.45 13.73
C SER A 16 5.66 -35.14 15.03
N GLY A 17 6.96 -35.41 15.07
CA GLY A 17 7.85 -35.15 16.22
C GLY A 17 8.56 -33.79 16.19
N CYS A 18 8.43 -33.02 15.11
CA CYS A 18 9.01 -31.70 15.00
C CYS A 18 8.13 -30.64 15.67
N THR A 19 8.74 -29.58 16.19
CA THR A 19 8.03 -28.37 16.62
C THR A 19 7.54 -27.57 15.40
N ASN A 20 6.55 -26.68 15.60
CA ASN A 20 6.09 -25.80 14.51
C ASN A 20 7.24 -24.93 13.98
N GLU A 21 8.15 -24.48 14.84
CA GLU A 21 9.33 -23.70 14.47
C GLU A 21 10.31 -24.52 13.62
N GLU A 22 10.61 -25.78 13.98
CA GLU A 22 11.44 -26.68 13.19
C GLU A 22 10.83 -26.91 11.80
N ILE A 23 9.50 -27.06 11.74
CA ILE A 23 8.76 -27.24 10.47
C ILE A 23 8.85 -25.96 9.61
N TYR A 24 8.65 -24.78 10.22
CA TYR A 24 8.76 -23.51 9.52
C TYR A 24 10.13 -23.38 8.82
N TYR A 25 11.24 -23.59 9.55
CA TYR A 25 12.57 -23.50 8.96
C TYR A 25 12.88 -24.61 7.94
N ALA A 26 12.27 -25.77 8.06
CA ALA A 26 12.37 -26.81 7.04
C ALA A 26 11.65 -26.38 5.74
N LEU A 27 10.46 -25.81 5.87
CA LEU A 27 9.69 -25.29 4.73
C LEU A 27 10.34 -24.06 4.09
N LEU A 28 10.94 -23.17 4.89
CA LEU A 28 11.69 -22.01 4.41
C LEU A 28 12.85 -22.45 3.50
N ASP A 29 13.69 -23.36 3.98
CA ASP A 29 14.84 -23.86 3.20
C ASP A 29 14.39 -24.57 1.92
N MET A 30 13.38 -25.44 2.04
CA MET A 30 12.82 -26.14 0.89
C MET A 30 12.31 -25.17 -0.18
N THR A 31 11.58 -24.15 0.25
CA THR A 31 10.96 -23.18 -0.65
C THR A 31 12.01 -22.33 -1.35
N LYS A 32 13.06 -21.89 -0.63
CA LYS A 32 14.21 -21.18 -1.21
C LYS A 32 14.95 -22.06 -2.23
N ASP A 33 15.23 -23.31 -1.90
CA ASP A 33 15.90 -24.25 -2.81
C ASP A 33 15.10 -24.52 -4.10
N LEU A 34 13.78 -24.55 -4.00
CA LEU A 34 12.89 -24.76 -5.15
C LEU A 34 12.77 -23.50 -6.00
N ALA A 35 12.70 -22.34 -5.37
CA ALA A 35 12.65 -21.05 -6.06
C ALA A 35 13.94 -20.82 -6.86
N ALA A 36 15.10 -21.06 -6.27
CA ALA A 36 16.39 -20.94 -6.94
C ALA A 36 16.53 -21.83 -8.20
N LYS A 37 15.89 -23.01 -8.21
CA LYS A 37 15.89 -23.92 -9.37
C LYS A 37 14.97 -23.48 -10.51
N LYS A 38 14.07 -22.51 -10.27
CA LYS A 38 13.15 -21.98 -11.28
C LYS A 38 13.69 -20.77 -12.04
N GLU A 39 14.95 -20.37 -11.84
CA GLU A 39 15.58 -19.34 -12.66
C GLU A 39 15.51 -19.75 -14.13
N SER A 40 14.80 -18.98 -14.94
CA SER A 40 14.72 -19.14 -16.38
C SER A 40 15.80 -18.31 -17.06
N GLU A 41 16.11 -18.63 -18.32
CA GLU A 41 17.05 -17.84 -19.10
C GLU A 41 16.62 -16.35 -19.11
N ALA A 42 17.57 -15.47 -18.82
CA ALA A 42 17.35 -14.03 -18.84
C ALA A 42 17.16 -13.58 -20.29
N GLY A 43 16.08 -12.85 -20.57
CA GLY A 43 15.94 -12.10 -21.83
C GLY A 43 17.05 -11.05 -21.96
N LYS A 44 17.26 -10.55 -23.19
CA LYS A 44 18.22 -9.45 -23.44
C LYS A 44 17.90 -8.23 -22.58
N LYS A 45 16.63 -7.84 -22.52
CA LYS A 45 16.14 -6.66 -21.77
C LYS A 45 15.55 -7.07 -20.44
N LYS A 46 15.76 -6.22 -19.41
CA LYS A 46 15.27 -6.41 -18.05
C LYS A 46 14.65 -5.10 -17.53
N VAL A 47 13.54 -5.19 -16.82
CA VAL A 47 13.01 -4.04 -16.08
C VAL A 47 13.56 -4.02 -14.65
N TYR A 48 13.95 -2.85 -14.20
CA TYR A 48 14.34 -2.54 -12.83
C TYR A 48 13.27 -1.64 -12.22
N TYR A 49 12.51 -2.19 -11.28
CA TYR A 49 11.43 -1.49 -10.58
C TYR A 49 11.99 -0.92 -9.28
N ILE A 50 12.28 0.39 -9.27
CA ILE A 50 12.90 1.05 -8.13
C ILE A 50 11.83 1.68 -7.25
N SER A 51 11.77 1.29 -5.98
CA SER A 51 10.78 1.76 -5.03
C SER A 51 11.35 1.88 -3.62
N ALA A 52 10.94 2.93 -2.90
CA ALA A 52 11.28 3.09 -1.49
C ALA A 52 10.61 2.04 -0.60
N GLU A 53 9.50 1.46 -1.05
CA GLU A 53 8.71 0.51 -0.29
C GLU A 53 8.46 -0.77 -1.09
N PHE A 54 8.57 -1.92 -0.39
CA PHE A 54 8.11 -3.22 -0.86
C PHE A 54 7.42 -3.96 0.28
N LEU A 55 6.12 -3.76 0.42
CA LEU A 55 5.32 -4.38 1.48
C LEU A 55 4.94 -5.82 1.11
N ILE A 56 5.94 -6.69 1.12
CA ILE A 56 5.83 -8.08 0.64
C ILE A 56 4.97 -8.98 1.52
N GLY A 57 4.85 -8.68 2.82
CA GLY A 57 4.14 -9.52 3.77
C GLY A 57 4.88 -10.84 4.04
N LYS A 58 4.24 -11.76 4.76
CA LYS A 58 4.75 -13.12 4.94
C LYS A 58 4.79 -13.86 3.60
N LEU A 59 5.80 -14.67 3.36
CA LEU A 59 6.07 -15.25 2.04
C LEU A 59 5.82 -16.75 1.96
N LEU A 60 5.79 -17.49 3.06
CA LEU A 60 5.73 -18.96 3.04
C LEU A 60 4.54 -19.48 2.21
N SER A 61 3.30 -19.18 2.58
CA SER A 61 2.13 -19.65 1.84
C SER A 61 2.05 -19.07 0.45
N ASN A 62 2.38 -17.80 0.28
CA ASN A 62 2.40 -17.19 -1.06
C ASN A 62 3.35 -17.93 -2.01
N ASN A 63 4.56 -18.27 -1.55
CA ASN A 63 5.53 -19.00 -2.35
C ASN A 63 5.10 -20.45 -2.58
N LEU A 64 4.53 -21.12 -1.57
CA LEU A 64 4.00 -22.48 -1.73
C LEU A 64 2.85 -22.52 -2.77
N ILE A 65 1.97 -21.53 -2.78
CA ILE A 65 0.91 -21.39 -3.81
C ILE A 65 1.54 -21.21 -5.19
N ASN A 66 2.50 -20.30 -5.32
CA ASN A 66 3.14 -19.99 -6.59
C ASN A 66 3.98 -21.16 -7.14
N LEU A 67 4.51 -21.98 -6.26
CA LEU A 67 5.21 -23.22 -6.60
C LEU A 67 4.26 -24.40 -6.87
N GLY A 68 2.96 -24.25 -6.62
CA GLY A 68 1.98 -25.32 -6.77
C GLY A 68 2.04 -26.39 -5.67
N LEU A 69 2.62 -26.08 -4.51
CA LEU A 69 2.89 -27.03 -3.43
C LEU A 69 1.98 -26.86 -2.21
N TYR A 70 1.25 -25.74 -2.11
CA TYR A 70 0.50 -25.40 -0.91
C TYR A 70 -0.44 -26.50 -0.44
N LYS A 71 -1.26 -27.04 -1.35
CA LYS A 71 -2.22 -28.10 -1.00
C LYS A 71 -1.52 -29.38 -0.52
N THR A 72 -0.48 -29.83 -1.22
CA THR A 72 0.28 -31.03 -0.85
C THR A 72 0.96 -30.88 0.51
N VAL A 73 1.56 -29.71 0.78
CA VAL A 73 2.18 -29.40 2.08
C VAL A 73 1.14 -29.37 3.18
N LYS A 74 -0.01 -28.69 2.97
CA LYS A 74 -1.09 -28.64 3.92
C LYS A 74 -1.63 -30.02 4.28
N GLU A 75 -1.93 -30.86 3.31
CA GLU A 75 -2.41 -32.25 3.52
C GLU A 75 -1.38 -33.11 4.27
N GLU A 76 -0.09 -32.95 3.98
CA GLU A 76 0.98 -33.67 4.68
C GLU A 76 1.13 -33.22 6.14
N LEU A 77 1.00 -31.92 6.41
CA LEU A 77 1.00 -31.37 7.77
C LEU A 77 -0.22 -31.83 8.56
N GLU A 78 -1.41 -31.76 8.01
CA GLU A 78 -2.64 -32.22 8.64
C GLU A 78 -2.59 -33.71 8.99
N ALA A 79 -2.06 -34.56 8.10
CA ALA A 79 -1.85 -35.98 8.33
C ALA A 79 -0.86 -36.25 9.49
N ALA A 80 0.04 -35.33 9.78
CA ALA A 80 0.98 -35.37 10.91
C ALA A 80 0.43 -34.68 12.18
N GLY A 81 -0.82 -34.18 12.15
CA GLY A 81 -1.45 -33.46 13.26
C GLY A 81 -0.91 -32.03 13.45
N LYS A 82 -0.47 -31.38 12.37
CA LYS A 82 0.06 -30.01 12.34
C LYS A 82 -0.86 -29.10 11.54
N ASP A 83 -0.92 -27.83 11.92
CA ASP A 83 -1.67 -26.80 11.22
C ASP A 83 -0.73 -25.80 10.52
N ILE A 84 -0.95 -25.58 9.22
CA ILE A 84 -0.11 -24.67 8.43
C ILE A 84 -0.27 -23.23 8.90
N GLY A 85 -1.45 -22.82 9.35
CA GLY A 85 -1.69 -21.46 9.86
C GLY A 85 -0.89 -21.16 11.13
N GLU A 86 -0.79 -22.13 12.04
CA GLU A 86 0.05 -22.00 13.25
C GLU A 86 1.55 -21.92 12.89
N ILE A 87 1.98 -22.64 11.86
CA ILE A 87 3.37 -22.62 11.39
C ILE A 87 3.69 -21.27 10.75
N GLU A 88 2.77 -20.71 9.99
CA GLU A 88 2.93 -19.39 9.37
C GLU A 88 3.00 -18.24 10.38
N GLU A 89 2.41 -18.39 11.57
CA GLU A 89 2.51 -17.36 12.62
C GLU A 89 3.94 -17.17 13.14
N ILE A 90 4.81 -18.15 12.94
CA ILE A 90 6.23 -18.08 13.33
C ILE A 90 7.01 -17.12 12.42
N GLU A 91 6.59 -16.97 11.14
CA GLU A 91 7.26 -16.08 10.19
C GLU A 91 7.11 -14.62 10.62
N PRO A 92 8.22 -13.87 10.84
CA PRO A 92 8.14 -12.43 11.07
C PRO A 92 7.71 -11.74 9.78
N GLU A 93 6.72 -10.84 9.87
CA GLU A 93 6.29 -10.07 8.70
C GLU A 93 7.29 -8.96 8.40
N PRO A 94 7.90 -8.92 7.19
CA PRO A 94 8.76 -7.82 6.78
C PRO A 94 7.97 -6.51 6.71
N SER A 95 8.37 -5.52 7.52
CA SER A 95 7.68 -4.23 7.62
C SER A 95 8.27 -3.17 6.68
N LEU A 96 8.45 -3.52 5.40
CA LEU A 96 9.14 -2.74 4.38
C LEU A 96 8.22 -1.82 3.58
N GLY A 97 7.12 -1.38 4.17
CA GLY A 97 6.18 -0.46 3.53
C GLY A 97 5.09 0.04 4.48
N ASN A 98 4.38 1.09 4.07
CA ASN A 98 3.37 1.75 4.87
C ASN A 98 1.92 1.55 4.34
N GLY A 99 1.74 1.07 3.14
CA GLY A 99 0.39 0.97 2.58
C GLY A 99 0.34 0.68 1.09
N GLY A 100 -0.50 1.44 0.37
CA GLY A 100 -0.81 1.21 -1.03
C GLY A 100 0.39 1.13 -1.96
N LEU A 101 1.34 2.07 -1.84
CA LEU A 101 2.54 2.13 -2.68
C LEU A 101 3.39 0.85 -2.56
N GLY A 102 3.74 0.48 -1.31
CA GLY A 102 4.59 -0.68 -1.04
C GLY A 102 3.90 -2.01 -1.37
N ARG A 103 2.61 -2.14 -1.08
CA ARG A 103 1.88 -3.37 -1.43
C ARG A 103 1.67 -3.50 -2.93
N LEU A 104 1.46 -2.39 -3.64
CA LEU A 104 1.39 -2.40 -5.10
C LEU A 104 2.71 -2.88 -5.71
N ALA A 105 3.84 -2.35 -5.25
CA ALA A 105 5.16 -2.79 -5.70
C ALA A 105 5.35 -4.30 -5.52
N ALA A 106 4.94 -4.85 -4.37
CA ALA A 106 4.97 -6.29 -4.11
C ALA A 106 4.04 -7.10 -5.06
N CYS A 107 2.83 -6.60 -5.35
CA CYS A 107 1.93 -7.22 -6.33
C CYS A 107 2.54 -7.21 -7.74
N PHE A 108 3.22 -6.15 -8.11
CA PHE A 108 3.86 -6.03 -9.42
C PHE A 108 5.05 -6.97 -9.58
N LEU A 109 5.85 -7.17 -8.52
CA LEU A 109 6.92 -8.20 -8.55
C LEU A 109 6.35 -9.60 -8.76
N ASP A 110 5.29 -9.96 -8.03
CA ASP A 110 4.60 -11.25 -8.18
C ASP A 110 4.07 -11.42 -9.62
N SER A 111 3.45 -10.39 -10.18
CA SER A 111 2.90 -10.45 -11.55
C SER A 111 3.99 -10.50 -12.61
N MET A 112 5.10 -9.77 -12.46
CA MET A 112 6.23 -9.88 -13.40
C MET A 112 6.77 -11.30 -13.46
N ALA A 113 6.97 -11.93 -12.31
CA ALA A 113 7.42 -13.32 -12.23
C ALA A 113 6.39 -14.31 -12.81
N THR A 114 5.10 -14.10 -12.50
CA THR A 114 3.98 -14.93 -13.01
C THR A 114 3.86 -14.86 -14.54
N LEU A 115 4.04 -13.69 -15.13
CA LEU A 115 3.97 -13.48 -16.58
C LEU A 115 5.29 -13.83 -17.31
N ASN A 116 6.24 -14.42 -16.62
CA ASN A 116 7.57 -14.76 -17.15
C ASN A 116 8.37 -13.56 -17.68
N LEU A 117 8.11 -12.36 -17.17
CA LEU A 117 8.85 -11.16 -17.51
C LEU A 117 10.15 -11.07 -16.69
N HIS A 118 11.25 -10.71 -17.34
CA HIS A 118 12.53 -10.47 -16.67
C HIS A 118 12.53 -9.12 -15.99
N GLY A 119 12.21 -9.09 -14.69
CA GLY A 119 12.09 -7.85 -13.94
C GLY A 119 12.34 -8.02 -12.46
N ASP A 120 13.22 -7.18 -11.91
CA ASP A 120 13.58 -7.19 -10.51
C ASP A 120 13.18 -5.89 -9.82
N GLY A 121 12.89 -6.01 -8.52
CA GLY A 121 12.74 -4.86 -7.64
C GLY A 121 14.07 -4.40 -7.08
N VAL A 122 14.21 -3.10 -6.82
CA VAL A 122 15.38 -2.53 -6.13
C VAL A 122 14.90 -1.60 -5.02
N GLY A 123 15.34 -1.83 -3.79
CA GLY A 123 14.98 -1.05 -2.61
C GLY A 123 16.04 -1.13 -1.51
N LEU A 124 15.66 -0.75 -0.30
CA LEU A 124 16.53 -0.74 0.88
C LEU A 124 16.10 -1.76 1.93
N ASN A 125 17.08 -2.32 2.64
CA ASN A 125 16.87 -3.32 3.68
C ASN A 125 16.74 -2.62 5.05
N TYR A 126 15.57 -2.04 5.33
CA TYR A 126 15.33 -1.37 6.61
C TYR A 126 15.18 -2.37 7.75
N HIS A 127 16.13 -2.39 8.69
CA HIS A 127 16.17 -3.37 9.78
C HIS A 127 14.96 -3.30 10.71
N MET A 128 14.51 -2.08 11.02
CA MET A 128 13.35 -1.84 11.89
C MET A 128 12.07 -1.55 11.10
N GLY A 129 12.17 -1.55 9.77
CA GLY A 129 11.08 -1.30 8.85
C GLY A 129 10.31 -0.01 9.13
N LEU A 130 9.00 -0.02 8.87
CA LEU A 130 8.09 0.94 9.46
C LEU A 130 7.86 0.56 10.92
N PHE A 131 7.64 1.53 11.79
CA PHE A 131 7.39 1.29 13.23
C PHE A 131 6.23 0.31 13.47
N LYS A 132 6.27 -0.38 14.61
CA LYS A 132 5.14 -1.13 15.16
C LYS A 132 4.26 -0.18 15.96
N GLN A 133 2.94 -0.19 15.67
CA GLN A 133 1.95 0.55 16.43
C GLN A 133 1.52 -0.24 17.66
N VAL A 134 1.53 0.40 18.81
CA VAL A 134 0.98 -0.12 20.06
C VAL A 134 -0.01 0.90 20.62
N PHE A 135 -1.14 0.44 21.17
CA PHE A 135 -2.08 1.31 21.85
C PHE A 135 -1.81 1.32 23.36
N ASP A 136 -1.69 2.53 23.90
CA ASP A 136 -1.50 2.75 25.33
C ASP A 136 -2.32 3.95 25.78
N HIS A 137 -3.21 3.77 26.75
CA HIS A 137 -4.14 4.81 27.25
C HIS A 137 -4.91 5.53 26.13
N ASN A 138 -5.40 4.75 25.15
CA ASN A 138 -6.10 5.23 23.96
C ASN A 138 -5.24 6.10 23.01
N PHE A 139 -3.90 6.04 23.11
CA PHE A 139 -3.00 6.71 22.18
C PHE A 139 -2.22 5.70 21.33
N GLN A 140 -1.89 6.12 20.10
CA GLN A 140 -0.87 5.43 19.32
C GLN A 140 0.50 5.71 19.89
N LYS A 141 1.25 4.65 20.17
CA LYS A 141 2.71 4.67 20.41
C LYS A 141 3.43 3.93 19.30
N GLU A 142 4.61 4.40 18.98
CA GLU A 142 5.48 3.83 17.97
C GLU A 142 6.66 3.11 18.64
N THR A 143 6.90 1.86 18.24
CA THR A 143 8.03 1.06 18.69
C THR A 143 8.79 0.49 17.49
N PRO A 144 10.07 0.11 17.64
CA PRO A 144 10.79 -0.59 16.59
C PRO A 144 10.08 -1.88 16.16
N ASN A 145 10.21 -2.24 14.89
CA ASN A 145 9.57 -3.42 14.31
C ASN A 145 10.59 -4.30 13.58
N PRO A 146 11.56 -4.90 14.31
CA PRO A 146 12.58 -5.77 13.73
C PRO A 146 11.91 -7.00 13.09
N TRP A 147 12.41 -7.42 11.93
CA TRP A 147 11.86 -8.53 11.17
C TRP A 147 12.95 -9.49 10.63
N ILE A 148 14.22 -9.07 10.68
CA ILE A 148 15.34 -9.84 10.16
C ILE A 148 15.79 -10.83 11.22
N GLU A 149 15.70 -12.12 10.87
CA GLU A 149 16.19 -13.22 11.68
C GLU A 149 17.43 -13.87 11.07
N LYS A 150 18.12 -14.71 11.85
CA LYS A 150 19.34 -15.41 11.41
C LYS A 150 19.07 -16.24 10.15
N ASP A 151 17.99 -16.99 10.15
CA ASP A 151 17.52 -17.77 9.01
C ASP A 151 16.23 -17.11 8.49
N SER A 152 16.33 -16.42 7.36
CA SER A 152 15.26 -15.63 6.77
C SER A 152 15.18 -15.80 5.26
N TRP A 153 14.23 -15.13 4.62
CA TRP A 153 14.15 -15.07 3.15
C TRP A 153 15.31 -14.32 2.51
N LEU A 154 16.05 -13.48 3.27
CA LEU A 154 17.20 -12.74 2.77
C LEU A 154 18.36 -13.67 2.39
N ILE A 155 18.91 -13.43 1.21
CA ILE A 155 20.08 -14.11 0.70
C ILE A 155 21.20 -13.08 0.54
N LYS A 156 22.24 -13.16 1.36
CA LYS A 156 23.41 -12.27 1.27
C LYS A 156 24.15 -12.53 -0.02
N THR A 157 24.42 -11.48 -0.79
CA THR A 157 25.20 -11.56 -2.03
C THR A 157 26.62 -11.03 -1.85
N ASN A 158 27.45 -11.18 -2.88
CA ASN A 158 28.79 -10.59 -2.94
C ASN A 158 28.78 -9.18 -3.57
N VAL A 159 27.63 -8.67 -3.98
CA VAL A 159 27.49 -7.33 -4.58
C VAL A 159 27.61 -6.26 -3.50
N SER A 160 28.49 -5.31 -3.75
CA SER A 160 28.81 -4.22 -2.82
C SER A 160 29.30 -3.01 -3.60
N TYR A 161 28.85 -1.83 -3.26
CA TYR A 161 29.25 -0.57 -3.89
C TYR A 161 29.64 0.47 -2.86
N PRO A 162 30.65 1.31 -3.16
CA PRO A 162 30.88 2.54 -2.40
C PRO A 162 29.82 3.59 -2.82
N VAL A 163 29.20 4.25 -1.85
CA VAL A 163 28.27 5.35 -2.08
C VAL A 163 28.79 6.60 -1.35
N SER A 164 29.03 7.66 -2.11
CA SER A 164 29.61 8.91 -1.59
C SER A 164 28.57 10.01 -1.44
N PHE A 165 28.58 10.65 -0.27
CA PHE A 165 27.76 11.80 0.09
C PHE A 165 28.71 12.97 0.42
N GLY A 166 29.19 13.69 -0.61
CA GLY A 166 30.26 14.65 -0.43
C GLY A 166 31.51 13.97 0.12
N ASP A 167 31.92 14.38 1.32
CA ASP A 167 33.13 13.83 1.97
C ASP A 167 32.91 12.50 2.71
N LEU A 168 31.64 12.09 2.90
CA LEU A 168 31.30 10.80 3.52
C LEU A 168 31.13 9.73 2.44
N THR A 169 31.83 8.62 2.59
CA THR A 169 31.61 7.41 1.77
C THR A 169 31.27 6.22 2.66
N VAL A 170 30.19 5.52 2.32
CA VAL A 170 29.77 4.30 2.97
C VAL A 170 29.84 3.13 1.99
N THR A 171 29.90 1.91 2.50
CA THR A 171 29.88 0.69 1.71
C THR A 171 28.51 0.05 1.81
N SER A 172 27.90 -0.29 0.68
CA SER A 172 26.64 -1.02 0.64
C SER A 172 26.88 -2.54 0.52
N ARG A 173 25.86 -3.30 0.89
CA ARG A 173 25.76 -4.74 0.68
C ARG A 173 24.39 -5.07 0.11
N MET A 174 24.34 -5.86 -0.95
CA MET A 174 23.08 -6.33 -1.52
C MET A 174 22.63 -7.64 -0.88
N TYR A 175 21.36 -7.70 -0.54
CA TYR A 175 20.64 -8.91 -0.16
C TYR A 175 19.50 -9.15 -1.16
N ASP A 176 19.30 -10.39 -1.56
CA ASP A 176 18.20 -10.78 -2.45
C ASP A 176 17.08 -11.44 -1.66
N ILE A 177 15.85 -11.19 -2.08
CA ILE A 177 14.68 -12.00 -1.78
C ILE A 177 14.17 -12.57 -3.11
N GLU A 178 14.00 -13.88 -3.19
CA GLU A 178 13.46 -14.51 -4.38
C GLU A 178 11.96 -14.25 -4.50
N VAL A 179 11.53 -13.86 -5.69
CA VAL A 179 10.14 -13.58 -6.04
C VAL A 179 9.65 -14.66 -6.99
N THR A 180 8.94 -15.63 -6.45
CA THR A 180 8.44 -16.79 -7.21
C THR A 180 7.10 -16.43 -7.88
N GLY A 181 7.01 -16.62 -9.18
CA GLY A 181 5.76 -16.45 -9.93
C GLY A 181 4.86 -17.69 -9.88
N TYR A 182 3.57 -17.50 -10.04
CA TYR A 182 2.58 -18.58 -10.12
C TYR A 182 2.77 -19.39 -11.41
N GLU A 183 3.30 -20.60 -11.28
CA GLU A 183 3.76 -21.44 -12.41
C GLU A 183 4.75 -20.72 -13.37
N GLY A 184 5.26 -19.57 -12.96
CA GLY A 184 6.16 -18.72 -13.72
C GLY A 184 7.62 -18.87 -13.30
N ARG A 185 8.42 -17.87 -13.69
CA ARG A 185 9.85 -17.79 -13.34
C ARG A 185 10.04 -17.32 -11.89
N THR A 186 11.29 -17.35 -11.42
CA THR A 186 11.71 -16.64 -10.22
C THR A 186 12.51 -15.40 -10.62
N ASN A 187 12.07 -14.24 -10.13
CA ASN A 187 12.78 -12.96 -10.20
C ASN A 187 13.36 -12.61 -8.81
N LYS A 188 13.94 -11.43 -8.65
CA LYS A 188 14.58 -11.01 -7.39
C LYS A 188 14.06 -9.65 -6.93
N LEU A 189 14.06 -9.47 -5.62
CA LEU A 189 14.00 -8.19 -4.96
C LEU A 189 15.37 -7.91 -4.35
N HIS A 190 16.10 -6.96 -4.92
CA HIS A 190 17.41 -6.54 -4.46
C HIS A 190 17.26 -5.47 -3.36
N MET A 191 17.73 -5.80 -2.17
CA MET A 191 17.65 -4.96 -0.98
C MET A 191 19.05 -4.52 -0.58
N PHE A 192 19.34 -3.23 -0.69
CA PHE A 192 20.63 -2.69 -0.28
C PHE A 192 20.65 -2.27 1.16
N ASP A 193 21.74 -2.54 1.83
CA ASP A 193 21.99 -2.25 3.24
C ASP A 193 23.35 -1.55 3.41
N VAL A 194 23.50 -0.75 4.44
CA VAL A 194 24.82 -0.18 4.77
C VAL A 194 25.61 -1.15 5.66
N ASP A 195 26.84 -1.46 5.29
CA ASP A 195 27.67 -2.45 6.02
C ASP A 195 27.98 -2.04 7.47
N THR A 196 27.88 -0.76 7.80
CA THR A 196 28.23 -0.19 9.11
C THR A 196 27.02 0.10 10.00
N LEU A 197 25.84 -0.44 9.66
CA LEU A 197 24.62 -0.24 10.44
C LEU A 197 24.82 -0.64 11.91
N ASP A 198 24.28 0.18 12.80
CA ASP A 198 24.35 -0.03 14.25
C ASP A 198 22.95 0.03 14.88
N GLU A 199 22.35 -1.12 15.12
CA GLU A 199 21.03 -1.23 15.76
C GLU A 199 21.02 -0.73 17.21
N SER A 200 22.20 -0.64 17.86
CA SER A 200 22.32 -0.15 19.23
C SER A 200 22.07 1.36 19.38
N LEU A 201 21.92 2.08 18.27
CA LEU A 201 21.47 3.48 18.28
C LEU A 201 20.03 3.61 18.81
N ILE A 202 19.23 2.55 18.68
CA ILE A 202 17.87 2.50 19.22
C ILE A 202 17.93 2.17 20.70
N LYS A 203 17.41 3.08 21.54
CA LYS A 203 17.39 2.93 22.98
C LYS A 203 15.95 2.90 23.50
N ASP A 204 15.75 2.17 24.60
CA ASP A 204 14.51 2.19 25.37
C ASP A 204 13.23 1.79 24.59
N GLY A 205 13.38 1.04 23.49
CA GLY A 205 12.23 0.58 22.71
C GLY A 205 11.48 1.69 21.97
N THR A 206 12.09 2.87 21.82
CA THR A 206 11.52 3.99 21.06
C THR A 206 12.03 4.01 19.62
N ILE A 207 11.40 4.80 18.75
CA ILE A 207 11.86 5.03 17.38
C ILE A 207 12.83 6.22 17.25
N SER A 208 13.21 6.83 18.37
CA SER A 208 14.14 7.95 18.41
C SER A 208 15.59 7.47 18.34
N PHE A 209 16.40 8.11 17.52
CA PHE A 209 17.83 7.84 17.38
C PHE A 209 18.56 9.08 16.85
N ASP A 210 19.90 9.08 16.92
CA ASP A 210 20.70 10.13 16.32
C ASP A 210 20.66 10.05 14.79
N LYS A 211 19.94 10.99 14.17
CA LYS A 211 19.74 11.07 12.71
C LYS A 211 20.99 11.59 11.97
N THR A 212 22.01 12.05 12.67
CA THR A 212 23.21 12.64 12.05
C THR A 212 24.32 11.65 11.75
N ASP A 213 24.35 10.50 12.42
CA ASP A 213 25.34 9.43 12.18
C ASP A 213 24.92 8.53 11.00
N ILE A 214 25.01 9.10 9.79
CA ILE A 214 24.53 8.48 8.55
C ILE A 214 25.14 7.11 8.30
N ALA A 215 26.44 6.95 8.58
CA ALA A 215 27.11 5.67 8.38
C ALA A 215 26.54 4.52 9.22
N LYS A 216 25.84 4.84 10.31
CA LYS A 216 25.29 3.85 11.24
C LYS A 216 23.78 3.76 11.22
N ASN A 217 23.06 4.74 10.67
CA ASN A 217 21.60 4.80 10.76
C ASN A 217 20.86 4.67 9.44
N LEU A 218 21.56 4.67 8.31
CA LEU A 218 21.01 4.87 6.97
C LEU A 218 19.89 3.88 6.60
N THR A 219 19.97 2.64 7.04
CA THR A 219 18.98 1.58 6.78
C THR A 219 18.30 1.07 8.05
N LEU A 220 18.20 1.92 9.11
CA LEU A 220 17.46 1.54 10.33
C LEU A 220 15.94 1.54 10.09
N PHE A 221 15.36 2.68 9.72
CA PHE A 221 13.91 2.86 9.58
C PHE A 221 13.52 3.33 8.18
N LEU A 222 12.43 2.78 7.69
CA LEU A 222 11.64 3.36 6.59
C LEU A 222 10.89 4.58 7.16
N TYR A 223 10.96 5.71 6.47
CA TYR A 223 10.32 6.97 6.85
C TYR A 223 10.63 7.40 8.30
N PRO A 224 11.91 7.70 8.61
CA PRO A 224 12.25 8.29 9.90
C PRO A 224 11.50 9.61 10.10
N ASP A 225 11.33 10.01 11.36
CA ASP A 225 10.72 11.28 11.71
C ASP A 225 11.46 12.44 11.01
N ASP A 226 10.75 13.16 10.17
CA ASP A 226 11.22 14.28 9.34
C ASP A 226 10.67 15.64 9.80
N SER A 227 10.28 15.75 11.06
CA SER A 227 9.83 17.00 11.66
C SER A 227 10.94 18.03 11.81
N ASP A 228 12.22 17.61 11.70
CA ASP A 228 13.40 18.45 11.79
C ASP A 228 14.29 18.37 10.53
N GLU A 229 15.29 19.24 10.44
CA GLU A 229 16.25 19.27 9.32
C GLU A 229 17.01 17.94 9.20
N ALA A 230 17.45 17.36 10.32
CA ALA A 230 18.21 16.11 10.30
C ALA A 230 17.39 14.96 9.71
N GLY A 231 16.09 14.87 10.02
CA GLY A 231 15.20 13.90 9.44
C GLY A 231 14.95 14.11 7.94
N ASN A 232 14.80 15.35 7.51
CA ASN A 232 14.69 15.69 6.09
C ASN A 232 15.95 15.31 5.32
N LEU A 233 17.13 15.63 5.87
CA LEU A 233 18.40 15.24 5.26
C LEU A 233 18.55 13.72 5.20
N LEU A 234 18.19 12.98 6.27
CA LEU A 234 18.26 11.53 6.29
C LEU A 234 17.41 10.90 5.19
N ARG A 235 16.24 11.45 4.89
CA ARG A 235 15.42 11.00 3.75
C ARG A 235 16.15 11.15 2.41
N ILE A 236 16.86 12.26 2.20
CA ILE A 236 17.67 12.48 0.99
C ILE A 236 18.82 11.48 0.93
N TYR A 237 19.51 11.25 2.06
CA TYR A 237 20.55 10.22 2.15
C TYR A 237 20.04 8.84 1.77
N GLN A 238 18.88 8.44 2.28
CA GLN A 238 18.25 7.15 1.96
C GLN A 238 17.89 7.05 0.47
N GLN A 239 17.26 8.07 -0.10
CA GLN A 239 16.89 8.09 -1.51
C GLN A 239 18.12 8.00 -2.41
N TYR A 240 19.18 8.75 -2.14
CA TYR A 240 20.40 8.68 -2.92
C TYR A 240 21.12 7.34 -2.75
N PHE A 241 21.20 6.80 -1.55
CA PHE A 241 21.76 5.48 -1.31
C PHE A 241 21.04 4.41 -2.14
N MET A 242 19.72 4.44 -2.19
CA MET A 242 18.92 3.54 -3.01
C MET A 242 19.24 3.68 -4.50
N VAL A 243 19.20 4.88 -5.04
CA VAL A 243 19.36 5.08 -6.50
C VAL A 243 20.80 4.93 -6.97
N SER A 244 21.79 5.27 -6.14
CA SER A 244 23.20 5.05 -6.47
C SER A 244 23.50 3.56 -6.61
N ASN A 245 23.04 2.74 -5.65
CA ASN A 245 23.16 1.28 -5.72
C ASN A 245 22.41 0.71 -6.92
N ALA A 246 21.18 1.18 -7.17
CA ALA A 246 20.41 0.74 -8.34
C ALA A 246 21.13 1.05 -9.65
N ALA A 247 21.64 2.26 -9.82
CA ALA A 247 22.33 2.69 -11.02
C ALA A 247 23.58 1.85 -11.28
N HIS A 248 24.42 1.60 -10.26
CA HIS A 248 25.59 0.72 -10.40
C HIS A 248 25.19 -0.71 -10.78
N LEU A 249 24.19 -1.29 -10.09
CA LEU A 249 23.70 -2.64 -10.37
C LEU A 249 23.21 -2.75 -11.83
N ILE A 250 22.42 -1.79 -12.30
CA ILE A 250 21.90 -1.77 -13.68
C ILE A 250 23.02 -1.77 -14.69
N LEU A 251 24.01 -0.89 -14.52
CA LEU A 251 25.13 -0.78 -15.46
C LEU A 251 26.01 -2.01 -15.44
N ASP A 252 26.29 -2.59 -14.28
CA ASP A 252 27.09 -3.79 -14.15
C ASP A 252 26.39 -5.00 -14.77
N GLU A 253 25.11 -5.21 -14.46
CA GLU A 253 24.35 -6.32 -15.05
C GLU A 253 24.17 -6.18 -16.56
N CYS A 254 23.90 -4.97 -17.06
CA CYS A 254 23.79 -4.73 -18.50
C CYS A 254 25.12 -4.98 -19.21
N THR A 255 26.23 -4.50 -18.63
CA THR A 255 27.57 -4.73 -19.17
C THR A 255 27.92 -6.22 -19.19
N ALA A 256 27.58 -6.94 -18.12
CA ALA A 256 27.79 -8.39 -18.06
C ALA A 256 26.99 -9.17 -19.14
N ARG A 257 25.83 -8.63 -19.57
CA ARG A 257 25.04 -9.19 -20.67
C ARG A 257 25.52 -8.72 -22.07
N GLY A 258 26.62 -7.97 -22.13
CA GLY A 258 27.21 -7.51 -23.40
C GLY A 258 26.71 -6.17 -23.91
N CYS A 259 26.04 -5.39 -23.09
CA CYS A 259 25.60 -4.03 -23.40
C CYS A 259 26.78 -3.10 -23.61
N LYS A 260 26.77 -2.37 -24.73
CA LYS A 260 27.51 -1.10 -24.82
C LYS A 260 26.64 -0.04 -24.16
N LEU A 261 27.21 0.85 -23.36
CA LEU A 261 26.43 1.83 -22.62
C LEU A 261 25.51 2.68 -23.53
N THR A 262 25.92 2.90 -24.79
CA THR A 262 25.13 3.59 -25.82
C THR A 262 23.86 2.85 -26.23
N ASP A 263 23.76 1.55 -25.93
CA ASP A 263 22.66 0.68 -26.30
C ASP A 263 21.82 0.27 -25.08
N LEU A 264 21.91 1.03 -23.97
CA LEU A 264 21.31 0.69 -22.69
C LEU A 264 19.79 0.45 -22.78
N ASP A 265 19.09 1.16 -23.63
CA ASP A 265 17.65 1.03 -23.86
C ASP A 265 17.23 -0.30 -24.48
N GLU A 266 18.17 -1.05 -25.08
CA GLU A 266 17.94 -2.42 -25.54
C GLU A 266 18.10 -3.47 -24.42
N TYR A 267 18.72 -3.10 -23.28
CA TYR A 267 19.05 -4.00 -22.16
C TYR A 267 18.32 -3.68 -20.87
N ALA A 268 17.87 -2.44 -20.70
CA ALA A 268 17.21 -1.99 -19.47
C ALA A 268 15.96 -1.18 -19.74
N ALA A 269 14.96 -1.36 -18.88
CA ALA A 269 13.89 -0.41 -18.63
C ALA A 269 13.91 -0.08 -17.13
N ILE A 270 13.77 1.19 -16.76
CA ILE A 270 13.81 1.65 -15.37
C ILE A 270 12.46 2.26 -15.05
N GLN A 271 11.75 1.65 -14.10
CA GLN A 271 10.48 2.19 -13.62
C GLN A 271 10.70 2.91 -12.30
N ILE A 272 10.48 4.22 -12.32
CA ILE A 272 10.55 5.13 -11.16
C ILE A 272 9.20 5.11 -10.46
N ASN A 273 9.14 4.47 -9.29
CA ASN A 273 7.90 4.33 -8.53
C ASN A 273 7.72 5.48 -7.56
N ASP A 274 6.88 6.45 -7.92
CA ASP A 274 6.75 7.76 -7.29
C ASP A 274 8.06 8.59 -7.40
N THR A 275 8.22 9.63 -6.58
CA THR A 275 9.35 10.56 -6.66
C THR A 275 10.57 10.15 -5.84
N HIS A 276 10.44 9.15 -4.98
CA HIS A 276 11.56 8.72 -4.12
C HIS A 276 12.80 8.28 -4.91
N PRO A 277 12.69 7.60 -6.07
CA PRO A 277 13.84 7.22 -6.88
C PRO A 277 14.26 8.24 -7.93
N SER A 278 13.71 9.43 -7.98
CA SER A 278 13.93 10.42 -9.07
C SER A 278 15.42 10.74 -9.29
N MET A 279 16.24 10.72 -8.26
CA MET A 279 17.68 10.97 -8.38
C MET A 279 18.43 9.91 -9.19
N VAL A 280 17.79 8.80 -9.59
CA VAL A 280 18.40 7.84 -10.53
C VAL A 280 18.75 8.49 -11.86
N ILE A 281 17.98 9.50 -12.28
CA ILE A 281 18.23 10.26 -13.53
C ILE A 281 19.58 10.97 -13.49
N PRO A 282 19.84 11.92 -12.57
CA PRO A 282 21.15 12.59 -12.52
C PRO A 282 22.27 11.63 -12.11
N GLU A 283 22.01 10.57 -11.35
CA GLU A 283 23.03 9.60 -10.96
C GLU A 283 23.52 8.78 -12.17
N LEU A 284 22.60 8.30 -13.01
CA LEU A 284 22.99 7.63 -14.27
C LEU A 284 23.77 8.57 -15.19
N ILE A 285 23.35 9.81 -15.31
CA ILE A 285 24.10 10.81 -16.10
C ILE A 285 25.52 10.96 -15.56
N ARG A 286 25.69 11.10 -14.22
CA ARG A 286 26.99 11.18 -13.58
C ARG A 286 27.87 9.97 -13.92
N LEU A 287 27.32 8.77 -13.80
CA LEU A 287 28.04 7.53 -14.12
C LEU A 287 28.39 7.41 -15.60
N PHE A 288 27.56 7.91 -16.51
CA PHE A 288 27.86 7.96 -17.93
C PHE A 288 28.99 8.93 -18.23
N LEU A 289 28.97 10.13 -17.63
CA LEU A 289 30.05 11.13 -17.78
C LEU A 289 31.41 10.56 -17.30
N GLU A 290 31.43 9.87 -16.17
CA GLU A 290 32.64 9.18 -15.67
C GLU A 290 33.17 8.12 -16.62
N ARG A 291 32.30 7.53 -17.43
CA ARG A 291 32.66 6.53 -18.45
C ARG A 291 32.91 7.12 -19.83
N GLY A 292 33.02 8.44 -19.93
CA GLY A 292 33.38 9.18 -21.14
C GLY A 292 32.24 9.40 -22.15
N ILE A 293 31.00 9.17 -21.74
CA ILE A 293 29.82 9.53 -22.55
C ILE A 293 29.55 11.03 -22.40
N THR A 294 29.22 11.70 -23.49
CA THR A 294 28.92 13.14 -23.43
C THR A 294 27.61 13.45 -22.70
N MET A 295 27.46 14.68 -22.22
CA MET A 295 26.22 15.11 -21.53
C MET A 295 24.99 14.94 -22.43
N ASP A 296 25.09 15.24 -23.72
CA ASP A 296 23.97 15.14 -24.65
C ASP A 296 23.54 13.68 -24.86
N GLU A 297 24.51 12.79 -25.06
CA GLU A 297 24.26 11.34 -25.19
C GLU A 297 23.70 10.76 -23.87
N ALA A 298 24.25 11.17 -22.73
CA ALA A 298 23.79 10.71 -21.42
C ALA A 298 22.33 11.09 -21.14
N VAL A 299 21.96 12.33 -21.44
CA VAL A 299 20.56 12.81 -21.31
C VAL A 299 19.62 12.05 -22.24
N GLU A 300 20.04 11.77 -23.48
CA GLU A 300 19.24 10.99 -24.42
C GLU A 300 19.03 9.55 -23.94
N LEU A 301 20.10 8.89 -23.47
CA LEU A 301 20.06 7.51 -22.95
C LEU A 301 19.13 7.40 -21.75
N VAL A 302 19.28 8.28 -20.75
CA VAL A 302 18.43 8.26 -19.55
C VAL A 302 16.96 8.47 -19.94
N THR A 303 16.68 9.40 -20.86
CA THR A 303 15.31 9.66 -21.32
C THR A 303 14.68 8.42 -21.98
N LYS A 304 15.46 7.60 -22.67
CA LYS A 304 14.97 6.39 -23.34
C LYS A 304 14.68 5.23 -22.37
N VAL A 305 15.39 5.16 -21.23
CA VAL A 305 15.28 4.02 -20.32
C VAL A 305 14.37 4.28 -19.13
N CYS A 306 14.16 5.54 -18.71
CA CYS A 306 13.38 5.89 -17.53
C CYS A 306 11.91 6.14 -17.86
N ALA A 307 11.04 5.58 -17.02
CA ALA A 307 9.61 5.84 -17.01
C ALA A 307 9.15 6.15 -15.58
N TYR A 308 8.20 7.04 -15.41
CA TYR A 308 7.74 7.54 -14.13
C TYR A 308 6.28 7.19 -13.88
N THR A 309 5.98 6.61 -12.73
CA THR A 309 4.62 6.42 -12.23
C THR A 309 4.35 7.44 -11.12
N ASN A 310 3.32 8.26 -11.32
CA ASN A 310 2.83 9.18 -10.29
C ASN A 310 1.76 8.48 -9.44
N HIS A 311 1.92 8.53 -8.10
CA HIS A 311 0.95 7.99 -7.15
C HIS A 311 0.25 9.07 -6.33
N THR A 312 0.50 10.34 -6.61
CA THR A 312 0.10 11.47 -5.77
C THR A 312 -0.71 12.47 -6.58
N ILE A 313 -1.91 12.86 -6.06
CA ILE A 313 -2.68 13.98 -6.61
C ILE A 313 -2.38 15.26 -5.83
N LEU A 314 -2.18 15.16 -4.50
CA LEU A 314 -1.93 16.33 -3.66
C LEU A 314 -0.65 17.05 -4.11
N SER A 315 -0.79 18.25 -4.67
CA SER A 315 0.36 19.05 -5.13
C SER A 315 1.35 19.36 -4.01
N GLU A 316 0.86 19.50 -2.77
CA GLU A 316 1.69 19.72 -1.59
C GLU A 316 2.56 18.48 -1.25
N ALA A 317 2.09 17.29 -1.62
CA ALA A 317 2.80 16.03 -1.39
C ALA A 317 3.75 15.65 -2.53
N LEU A 318 3.75 16.37 -3.65
CA LEU A 318 4.81 16.26 -4.68
C LEU A 318 6.13 16.77 -4.10
N GLU A 319 7.10 15.88 -4.04
CA GLU A 319 8.35 16.11 -3.33
C GLU A 319 9.19 17.23 -3.95
N LYS A 320 9.58 18.17 -3.12
CA LYS A 320 10.44 19.32 -3.46
C LYS A 320 11.50 19.44 -2.39
N TRP A 321 12.78 19.41 -2.79
CA TRP A 321 13.88 19.58 -1.86
C TRP A 321 14.52 20.94 -2.02
N PRO A 322 14.82 21.67 -0.92
CA PRO A 322 15.69 22.84 -0.99
C PRO A 322 17.00 22.47 -1.68
N LEU A 323 17.45 23.29 -2.64
CA LEU A 323 18.71 23.05 -3.35
C LEU A 323 19.89 22.96 -2.35
N ALA A 324 19.87 23.76 -1.29
CA ALA A 324 20.88 23.73 -0.22
C ALA A 324 20.98 22.35 0.47
N TYR A 325 19.88 21.60 0.58
CA TYR A 325 19.92 20.23 1.14
C TYR A 325 20.62 19.27 0.18
N LEU A 326 20.35 19.37 -1.12
CA LEU A 326 21.03 18.57 -2.13
C LEU A 326 22.53 18.95 -2.23
N GLU A 327 22.88 20.23 -2.10
CA GLU A 327 24.28 20.68 -2.05
C GLU A 327 25.02 20.10 -0.84
N LYS A 328 24.31 19.90 0.29
CA LYS A 328 24.87 19.29 1.50
C LYS A 328 25.03 17.78 1.39
N VAL A 329 24.07 17.08 0.83
CA VAL A 329 24.01 15.60 0.80
C VAL A 329 24.65 15.01 -0.45
N VAL A 330 24.35 15.58 -1.62
CA VAL A 330 24.74 15.05 -2.95
C VAL A 330 25.34 16.13 -3.86
N PRO A 331 26.39 16.83 -3.42
CA PRO A 331 26.97 17.96 -4.18
C PRO A 331 27.38 17.54 -5.60
N GLN A 332 27.77 16.28 -5.80
CA GLN A 332 28.13 15.72 -7.11
C GLN A 332 26.97 15.69 -8.12
N LEU A 333 25.74 15.67 -7.66
CA LEU A 333 24.55 15.70 -8.54
C LEU A 333 24.07 17.11 -8.85
N VAL A 334 24.39 18.08 -8.01
CA VAL A 334 23.82 19.44 -8.10
C VAL A 334 24.17 20.12 -9.41
N LEU A 335 25.41 19.98 -9.92
CA LEU A 335 25.79 20.53 -11.22
C LEU A 335 25.01 19.92 -12.38
N ILE A 336 24.73 18.63 -12.29
CA ILE A 336 23.92 17.92 -13.31
C ILE A 336 22.48 18.39 -13.22
N ILE A 337 21.88 18.47 -12.03
CA ILE A 337 20.50 18.96 -11.84
C ILE A 337 20.36 20.41 -12.37
N LYS A 338 21.34 21.29 -12.07
CA LYS A 338 21.35 22.65 -12.62
C LYS A 338 21.45 22.68 -14.16
N GLU A 339 22.24 21.79 -14.76
CA GLU A 339 22.32 21.69 -16.23
C GLU A 339 21.00 21.15 -16.82
N LEU A 340 20.38 20.18 -16.18
CA LEU A 340 19.07 19.66 -16.61
C LEU A 340 17.98 20.75 -16.54
N ASP A 341 17.95 21.53 -15.48
CA ASP A 341 17.05 22.68 -15.32
C ASP A 341 17.29 23.76 -16.37
N LYS A 342 18.55 24.09 -16.62
CA LYS A 342 18.94 25.05 -17.65
C LYS A 342 18.46 24.62 -19.05
N ARG A 343 18.59 23.34 -19.39
CA ARG A 343 18.11 22.77 -20.66
C ARG A 343 16.59 22.84 -20.75
N ALA A 344 15.87 22.50 -19.67
CA ALA A 344 14.42 22.59 -19.61
C ALA A 344 13.95 24.05 -19.80
N LYS A 345 14.53 25.01 -19.08
CA LYS A 345 14.22 26.44 -19.18
C LYS A 345 14.57 27.05 -20.52
N ALA A 346 15.63 26.57 -21.19
CA ALA A 346 15.97 27.00 -22.54
C ALA A 346 14.95 26.57 -23.60
N LYS A 347 14.28 25.47 -23.37
CA LYS A 347 13.27 24.89 -24.26
C LYS A 347 11.85 25.36 -23.93
N TYR A 348 11.54 25.59 -22.67
CA TYR A 348 10.21 25.95 -22.19
C TYR A 348 10.27 27.10 -21.21
N SER A 349 9.55 28.19 -21.51
CA SER A 349 9.55 29.42 -20.70
C SER A 349 8.53 29.43 -19.54
N ASP A 350 7.64 28.44 -19.47
CA ASP A 350 6.65 28.37 -18.40
C ASP A 350 7.32 27.97 -17.07
N PRO A 351 7.30 28.83 -16.03
CA PRO A 351 7.93 28.54 -14.76
C PRO A 351 7.32 27.30 -14.04
N LYS A 352 6.08 26.91 -14.38
CA LYS A 352 5.42 25.74 -13.82
C LYS A 352 6.07 24.42 -14.19
N VAL A 353 6.92 24.41 -15.23
CA VAL A 353 7.65 23.20 -15.65
C VAL A 353 9.14 23.27 -15.32
N ALA A 354 9.60 24.30 -14.61
CA ALA A 354 10.99 24.39 -14.15
C ALA A 354 11.30 23.26 -13.15
N ILE A 355 12.52 22.70 -13.22
CA ILE A 355 13.00 21.72 -12.23
C ILE A 355 13.38 22.45 -10.93
N ILE A 356 14.11 23.58 -11.05
CA ILE A 356 14.43 24.43 -9.91
C ILE A 356 13.54 25.67 -9.99
N ASP A 357 12.70 25.87 -8.99
CA ASP A 357 11.78 27.00 -8.91
C ASP A 357 12.45 28.29 -8.42
N GLU A 358 11.68 29.38 -8.36
CA GLU A 358 12.14 30.71 -7.92
C GLU A 358 12.57 30.78 -6.45
N ASN A 359 12.21 29.77 -5.64
CA ASN A 359 12.56 29.63 -4.23
C ASN A 359 13.72 28.64 -4.01
N ASP A 360 14.48 28.33 -5.05
CA ASP A 360 15.57 27.35 -5.03
C ASP A 360 15.14 25.96 -4.50
N ARG A 361 13.93 25.50 -4.91
CA ARG A 361 13.46 24.15 -4.62
C ARG A 361 13.52 23.30 -5.87
N VAL A 362 14.06 22.09 -5.71
CA VAL A 362 14.15 21.09 -6.77
C VAL A 362 12.90 20.23 -6.77
N HIS A 363 12.12 20.31 -7.84
CA HIS A 363 10.90 19.51 -8.05
C HIS A 363 11.27 18.14 -8.63
N MET A 364 11.17 17.10 -7.84
CA MET A 364 11.62 15.76 -8.23
C MET A 364 10.80 15.20 -9.39
N ALA A 365 9.47 15.31 -9.34
CA ALA A 365 8.59 14.87 -10.42
C ALA A 365 8.86 15.61 -11.76
N HIS A 366 9.23 16.88 -11.73
CA HIS A 366 9.53 17.65 -12.93
C HIS A 366 10.74 17.08 -13.66
N MET A 367 11.74 16.63 -12.93
CA MET A 367 12.92 15.98 -13.50
C MET A 367 12.54 14.66 -14.17
N ASP A 368 11.69 13.86 -13.53
CA ASP A 368 11.20 12.58 -14.06
C ASP A 368 10.40 12.79 -15.38
N ILE A 369 9.56 13.82 -15.42
CA ILE A 369 8.73 14.11 -16.61
C ILE A 369 9.55 14.62 -17.78
N HIS A 370 10.50 15.53 -17.53
CA HIS A 370 11.37 16.02 -18.59
C HIS A 370 12.24 14.92 -19.19
N TYR A 371 12.84 14.08 -18.33
CA TYR A 371 13.90 13.12 -18.70
C TYR A 371 13.49 11.67 -18.57
N GLY A 372 12.20 11.39 -18.64
CA GLY A 372 11.62 10.07 -18.83
C GLY A 372 10.80 10.03 -20.14
N HIS A 373 10.54 8.84 -20.66
CA HIS A 373 9.76 8.67 -21.91
C HIS A 373 8.27 8.42 -21.64
N SER A 374 7.88 8.10 -20.40
CA SER A 374 6.50 7.81 -20.03
C SER A 374 6.18 8.36 -18.64
N VAL A 375 4.98 8.92 -18.51
CA VAL A 375 4.39 9.38 -17.23
C VAL A 375 3.01 8.76 -17.15
N ASN A 376 2.78 7.89 -16.17
CA ASN A 376 1.46 7.33 -16.00
C ASN A 376 0.82 7.68 -14.66
N GLY A 377 -0.51 7.91 -14.70
CA GLY A 377 -1.36 7.85 -13.54
C GLY A 377 -1.75 6.40 -13.24
N VAL A 378 -2.46 6.20 -12.11
CA VAL A 378 -2.72 4.87 -11.55
C VAL A 378 -4.21 4.51 -11.44
N ALA A 379 -5.07 5.35 -11.97
CA ALA A 379 -6.49 5.14 -12.24
C ALA A 379 -6.92 6.12 -13.34
N TYR A 380 -8.02 5.82 -14.03
CA TYR A 380 -8.51 6.66 -15.12
C TYR A 380 -8.73 8.12 -14.67
N LEU A 381 -9.53 8.32 -13.62
CA LEU A 381 -9.81 9.64 -13.07
C LEU A 381 -8.53 10.38 -12.63
N HIS A 382 -7.62 9.68 -11.96
CA HIS A 382 -6.33 10.23 -11.56
C HIS A 382 -5.56 10.77 -12.77
N THR A 383 -5.45 9.98 -13.82
CA THR A 383 -4.75 10.36 -15.04
C THR A 383 -5.37 11.59 -15.68
N GLU A 384 -6.70 11.70 -15.72
CA GLU A 384 -7.40 12.88 -16.23
C GLU A 384 -7.17 14.12 -15.36
N ILE A 385 -7.14 13.97 -14.02
CA ILE A 385 -6.80 15.07 -13.12
C ILE A 385 -5.36 15.54 -13.34
N LEU A 386 -4.40 14.63 -13.52
CA LEU A 386 -3.03 14.99 -13.85
C LEU A 386 -2.94 15.79 -15.14
N LYS A 387 -3.61 15.37 -16.21
CA LYS A 387 -3.62 16.04 -17.51
C LYS A 387 -4.30 17.40 -17.49
N ASN A 388 -5.44 17.51 -16.81
CA ASN A 388 -6.32 18.67 -16.89
C ASN A 388 -6.09 19.69 -15.77
N SER A 389 -5.45 19.30 -14.67
CA SER A 389 -5.22 20.14 -13.49
C SER A 389 -3.76 20.12 -13.05
N GLU A 390 -3.33 19.11 -12.30
CA GLU A 390 -2.10 19.11 -11.53
C GLU A 390 -0.82 19.21 -12.38
N LEU A 391 -0.75 18.48 -13.48
CA LEU A 391 0.38 18.46 -14.42
C LEU A 391 0.00 19.00 -15.80
N ASN A 392 -1.03 19.83 -15.88
CA ASN A 392 -1.53 20.36 -17.17
C ASN A 392 -0.45 21.10 -17.97
N ALA A 393 0.44 21.84 -17.30
CA ALA A 393 1.54 22.52 -17.97
C ALA A 393 2.48 21.52 -18.68
N PHE A 394 2.76 20.38 -18.05
CA PHE A 394 3.54 19.30 -18.67
C PHE A 394 2.77 18.57 -19.77
N TYR A 395 1.48 18.31 -19.56
CA TYR A 395 0.66 17.66 -20.58
C TYR A 395 0.60 18.46 -21.89
N LYS A 396 0.59 19.80 -21.80
CA LYS A 396 0.64 20.68 -22.97
C LYS A 396 1.92 20.55 -23.79
N ILE A 397 3.04 20.23 -23.15
CA ILE A 397 4.35 20.13 -23.82
C ILE A 397 4.76 18.71 -24.18
N TYR A 398 4.20 17.71 -23.48
CA TYR A 398 4.51 16.27 -23.67
C TYR A 398 3.25 15.40 -23.66
N PRO A 399 2.21 15.69 -24.46
CA PRO A 399 0.96 14.93 -24.41
C PRO A 399 1.18 13.43 -24.68
N GLU A 400 2.18 13.07 -25.49
CA GLU A 400 2.52 11.69 -25.84
C GLU A 400 3.12 10.87 -24.70
N LYS A 401 3.66 11.51 -23.66
CA LYS A 401 4.20 10.80 -22.50
C LYS A 401 3.13 10.32 -21.54
N PHE A 402 1.97 11.01 -21.48
CA PHE A 402 0.94 10.77 -20.49
C PHE A 402 0.04 9.59 -20.85
N ASN A 403 -0.08 8.63 -19.96
CA ASN A 403 -0.94 7.47 -20.13
C ASN A 403 -1.49 6.98 -18.78
N ASN A 404 -2.48 6.10 -18.82
CA ASN A 404 -3.08 5.48 -17.64
C ASN A 404 -2.68 4.01 -17.52
N LYS A 405 -2.29 3.62 -16.32
CA LYS A 405 -2.13 2.22 -15.92
C LYS A 405 -2.90 2.01 -14.62
N THR A 406 -4.19 1.70 -14.73
CA THR A 406 -5.00 1.42 -13.54
C THR A 406 -4.34 0.35 -12.70
N ASN A 407 -4.17 0.63 -11.41
CA ASN A 407 -3.57 -0.29 -10.46
C ASN A 407 -4.29 -1.64 -10.43
N GLY A 408 -3.61 -2.63 -9.92
CA GLY A 408 -4.14 -3.96 -9.73
C GLY A 408 -3.54 -4.63 -8.50
N ILE A 409 -4.08 -5.78 -8.16
CA ILE A 409 -3.72 -6.59 -7.01
C ILE A 409 -3.42 -8.02 -7.43
N THR A 410 -2.51 -8.71 -6.75
CA THR A 410 -2.28 -10.13 -7.00
C THR A 410 -3.39 -10.98 -6.40
N PHE A 411 -4.04 -11.79 -7.23
CA PHE A 411 -5.08 -12.72 -6.79
C PHE A 411 -4.52 -13.90 -6.00
N ARG A 412 -3.23 -14.23 -6.16
CA ARG A 412 -2.55 -15.27 -5.37
C ARG A 412 -2.66 -14.98 -3.88
N ARG A 413 -2.32 -13.75 -3.46
CA ARG A 413 -2.47 -13.35 -2.06
C ARG A 413 -3.91 -13.01 -1.69
N TRP A 414 -4.60 -12.21 -2.51
CA TRP A 414 -5.85 -11.58 -2.11
C TRP A 414 -7.11 -12.40 -2.42
N LEU A 415 -6.95 -13.59 -2.98
CA LEU A 415 -8.00 -14.59 -3.13
C LEU A 415 -7.49 -15.99 -2.76
N LEU A 416 -6.49 -16.51 -3.47
CA LEU A 416 -6.06 -17.92 -3.31
C LEU A 416 -5.52 -18.21 -1.90
N SER A 417 -4.75 -17.28 -1.32
CA SER A 417 -4.17 -17.41 0.03
C SER A 417 -5.16 -17.02 1.13
N CYS A 418 -5.75 -15.83 1.06
CA CYS A 418 -6.54 -15.30 2.18
C CYS A 418 -8.00 -15.79 2.23
N ASN A 419 -8.54 -16.35 1.13
CA ASN A 419 -9.92 -16.81 1.05
C ASN A 419 -10.04 -18.11 0.26
N GLU A 420 -9.40 -19.15 0.81
CA GLU A 420 -9.34 -20.49 0.17
C GLU A 420 -10.75 -21.02 -0.12
N GLU A 421 -11.70 -20.87 0.82
CA GLU A 421 -13.07 -21.36 0.69
C GLU A 421 -13.80 -20.70 -0.49
N LEU A 422 -13.63 -19.40 -0.69
CA LEU A 422 -14.19 -18.69 -1.84
C LEU A 422 -13.49 -19.14 -3.14
N SER A 423 -12.17 -19.26 -3.12
CA SER A 423 -11.39 -19.73 -4.28
C SER A 423 -11.81 -21.12 -4.74
N GLU A 424 -11.96 -22.06 -3.81
CA GLU A 424 -12.45 -23.42 -4.10
C GLU A 424 -13.89 -23.42 -4.63
N LYS A 425 -14.76 -22.59 -4.07
CA LYS A 425 -16.14 -22.45 -4.56
C LYS A 425 -16.18 -21.94 -6.00
N ILE A 426 -15.37 -20.93 -6.31
CA ILE A 426 -15.23 -20.40 -7.67
C ILE A 426 -14.72 -21.49 -8.62
N GLU A 427 -13.64 -22.18 -8.25
CA GLU A 427 -13.08 -23.27 -9.05
C GLU A 427 -14.08 -24.37 -9.35
N ASN A 428 -14.88 -24.77 -8.37
CA ASN A 428 -15.93 -25.77 -8.52
C ASN A 428 -17.06 -25.31 -9.47
N LYS A 429 -17.26 -24.02 -9.68
CA LYS A 429 -18.33 -23.48 -10.53
C LYS A 429 -17.88 -23.15 -11.95
N ILE A 430 -16.69 -22.57 -12.09
CA ILE A 430 -16.21 -22.06 -13.39
C ILE A 430 -14.89 -22.69 -13.86
N GLY A 431 -14.30 -23.61 -13.08
CA GLY A 431 -12.98 -24.19 -13.34
C GLY A 431 -11.82 -23.32 -12.85
N SER A 432 -10.60 -23.82 -13.01
CA SER A 432 -9.37 -23.19 -12.49
C SER A 432 -8.80 -22.05 -13.36
N GLY A 433 -9.40 -21.78 -14.52
CA GLY A 433 -8.86 -20.82 -15.50
C GLY A 433 -8.66 -19.41 -14.95
N PHE A 434 -9.54 -18.96 -14.02
CA PHE A 434 -9.44 -17.65 -13.39
C PHE A 434 -8.13 -17.42 -12.61
N LYS A 435 -7.43 -18.48 -12.23
CA LYS A 435 -6.14 -18.40 -11.54
C LYS A 435 -5.03 -17.87 -12.45
N LYS A 436 -5.19 -18.02 -13.76
CA LYS A 436 -4.28 -17.53 -14.82
C LYS A 436 -4.84 -16.33 -15.57
N ASP A 437 -6.15 -16.34 -15.84
CA ASP A 437 -6.88 -15.24 -16.46
C ASP A 437 -8.01 -14.79 -15.53
N ALA A 438 -7.76 -13.74 -14.76
CA ALA A 438 -8.71 -13.21 -13.81
C ALA A 438 -10.05 -12.76 -14.45
N CYS A 439 -10.06 -12.42 -15.75
CA CYS A 439 -11.28 -12.05 -16.46
C CYS A 439 -12.28 -13.21 -16.53
N GLU A 440 -11.85 -14.46 -16.39
CA GLU A 440 -12.74 -15.61 -16.33
C GLU A 440 -13.71 -15.58 -15.13
N LEU A 441 -13.44 -14.76 -14.09
CA LEU A 441 -14.39 -14.54 -13.00
C LEU A 441 -15.78 -14.07 -13.50
N GLU A 442 -15.85 -13.39 -14.64
CA GLU A 442 -17.13 -12.95 -15.22
C GLU A 442 -18.08 -14.12 -15.54
N LYS A 443 -17.58 -15.34 -15.69
CA LYS A 443 -18.41 -16.53 -15.84
C LYS A 443 -19.36 -16.76 -14.65
N LEU A 444 -19.00 -16.21 -13.47
CA LEU A 444 -19.86 -16.26 -12.28
C LEU A 444 -21.19 -15.52 -12.47
N LEU A 445 -21.28 -14.55 -13.38
CA LEU A 445 -22.53 -13.84 -13.66
C LEU A 445 -23.66 -14.76 -14.12
N SER A 446 -23.35 -15.93 -14.72
CA SER A 446 -24.34 -16.90 -15.07
C SER A 446 -25.09 -17.53 -13.87
N PHE A 447 -24.54 -17.34 -12.66
CA PHE A 447 -25.09 -17.85 -11.40
C PHE A 447 -25.74 -16.75 -10.54
N GLU A 448 -25.92 -15.53 -11.05
CA GLU A 448 -26.42 -14.40 -10.27
C GLU A 448 -27.84 -14.57 -9.71
N ASN A 449 -28.59 -15.51 -10.23
CA ASN A 449 -29.92 -15.88 -9.77
C ASN A 449 -30.00 -17.34 -9.27
N ASP A 450 -28.86 -18.02 -9.05
CA ASP A 450 -28.79 -19.37 -8.49
C ASP A 450 -28.75 -19.29 -6.96
N ASP A 451 -29.87 -19.56 -6.31
CA ASP A 451 -30.01 -19.48 -4.85
C ASP A 451 -28.96 -20.31 -4.11
N SER A 452 -28.60 -21.49 -4.63
CA SER A 452 -27.58 -22.35 -4.00
C SER A 452 -26.18 -21.72 -4.04
N VAL A 453 -25.86 -20.97 -5.08
CA VAL A 453 -24.60 -20.24 -5.19
C VAL A 453 -24.61 -19.03 -4.25
N LEU A 454 -25.70 -18.27 -4.25
CA LEU A 454 -25.86 -17.09 -3.39
C LEU A 454 -25.78 -17.46 -1.90
N ASP A 455 -26.50 -18.52 -1.49
CA ASP A 455 -26.45 -19.02 -0.11
C ASP A 455 -25.04 -19.48 0.29
N SER A 456 -24.31 -20.12 -0.62
CA SER A 456 -22.94 -20.55 -0.33
C SER A 456 -21.97 -19.39 -0.20
N ILE A 457 -22.12 -18.30 -0.95
CA ILE A 457 -21.31 -17.09 -0.81
C ILE A 457 -21.57 -16.43 0.56
N LEU A 458 -22.84 -16.36 0.98
CA LEU A 458 -23.19 -15.87 2.31
C LEU A 458 -22.60 -16.74 3.43
N ALA A 459 -22.64 -18.05 3.28
CA ALA A 459 -22.07 -19.00 4.26
C ALA A 459 -20.54 -18.82 4.37
N ILE A 460 -19.83 -18.69 3.24
CA ILE A 460 -18.39 -18.44 3.23
C ILE A 460 -18.08 -17.10 3.93
N LYS A 461 -18.85 -16.05 3.64
CA LYS A 461 -18.69 -14.76 4.32
C LYS A 461 -18.89 -14.88 5.83
N GLY A 462 -19.92 -15.61 6.27
CA GLY A 462 -20.17 -15.89 7.69
C GLY A 462 -18.99 -16.61 8.35
N GLU A 463 -18.41 -17.58 7.70
CA GLU A 463 -17.23 -18.30 8.20
C GLU A 463 -16.02 -17.37 8.31
N LYS A 464 -15.76 -16.49 7.31
CA LYS A 464 -14.68 -15.50 7.40
C LYS A 464 -14.88 -14.48 8.52
N LYS A 465 -16.12 -14.09 8.78
CA LYS A 465 -16.47 -13.22 9.92
C LYS A 465 -16.21 -13.91 11.27
N ARG A 466 -16.57 -15.17 11.39
CA ARG A 466 -16.26 -15.98 12.59
C ARG A 466 -14.76 -16.10 12.80
N GLN A 467 -14.00 -16.43 11.75
CA GLN A 467 -12.53 -16.52 11.81
C GLN A 467 -11.89 -15.20 12.24
N LEU A 468 -12.38 -14.06 11.75
CA LEU A 468 -11.90 -12.75 12.18
C LEU A 468 -12.26 -12.45 13.63
N ALA A 469 -13.46 -12.77 14.06
CA ALA A 469 -13.90 -12.59 15.46
C ALA A 469 -13.01 -13.39 16.42
N ASP A 470 -12.73 -14.66 16.10
CA ASP A 470 -11.82 -15.51 16.87
C ASP A 470 -10.40 -14.94 16.88
N TYR A 471 -9.90 -14.48 15.73
CA TYR A 471 -8.57 -13.89 15.62
C TYR A 471 -8.41 -12.63 16.48
N LEU A 472 -9.35 -11.70 16.44
CA LEU A 472 -9.32 -10.47 17.24
C LEU A 472 -9.44 -10.76 18.74
N LYS A 473 -10.25 -11.73 19.09
CA LYS A 473 -10.36 -12.19 20.49
C LYS A 473 -9.03 -12.72 21.03
N HIS A 474 -8.32 -13.55 20.23
CA HIS A 474 -7.05 -14.15 20.67
C HIS A 474 -5.89 -13.17 20.64
N THR A 475 -5.82 -12.29 19.65
CA THR A 475 -4.66 -11.40 19.45
C THR A 475 -4.78 -10.06 20.15
N GLN A 476 -6.01 -9.57 20.39
CA GLN A 476 -6.26 -8.23 20.91
C GLN A 476 -7.23 -8.23 22.10
N GLY A 477 -7.83 -9.37 22.45
CA GLY A 477 -8.84 -9.49 23.52
C GLY A 477 -10.19 -8.85 23.15
N VAL A 478 -10.39 -8.46 21.89
CA VAL A 478 -11.61 -7.79 21.41
C VAL A 478 -12.66 -8.83 21.03
N VAL A 479 -13.85 -8.72 21.63
CA VAL A 479 -14.98 -9.60 21.34
C VAL A 479 -15.99 -8.86 20.45
N ILE A 480 -16.31 -9.42 19.30
CA ILE A 480 -17.30 -8.89 18.35
C ILE A 480 -18.32 -9.96 17.98
N ASP A 481 -19.52 -9.52 17.59
CA ASP A 481 -20.57 -10.41 17.09
C ASP A 481 -20.37 -10.70 15.59
N GLU A 482 -20.09 -11.94 15.25
CA GLU A 482 -19.92 -12.41 13.88
C GLU A 482 -21.17 -12.26 13.00
N ASN A 483 -22.36 -12.10 13.61
CA ASN A 483 -23.61 -11.89 12.90
C ASN A 483 -23.91 -10.41 12.64
N SER A 484 -23.15 -9.48 13.23
CA SER A 484 -23.29 -8.05 12.96
C SER A 484 -22.79 -7.72 11.55
N ILE A 485 -23.16 -6.56 11.02
CA ILE A 485 -22.58 -6.05 9.76
C ILE A 485 -21.13 -5.63 10.03
N PHE A 486 -20.17 -6.19 9.28
CA PHE A 486 -18.77 -5.76 9.35
C PHE A 486 -18.53 -4.63 8.36
N ASP A 487 -18.56 -3.42 8.88
CA ASP A 487 -18.28 -2.17 8.18
C ASP A 487 -16.81 -1.79 8.43
N ILE A 488 -16.00 -1.77 7.39
CA ILE A 488 -14.54 -1.80 7.55
C ILE A 488 -13.86 -0.66 6.78
N GLN A 489 -13.04 0.11 7.51
CA GLN A 489 -12.14 1.12 6.97
C GLN A 489 -10.71 0.87 7.45
N VAL A 490 -9.94 0.17 6.64
CA VAL A 490 -8.53 -0.17 6.95
C VAL A 490 -7.62 0.40 5.88
N LYS A 491 -6.84 1.39 6.26
CA LYS A 491 -5.90 2.14 5.40
C LYS A 491 -5.04 3.07 6.27
N ARG A 492 -3.91 3.56 5.73
CA ARG A 492 -3.11 4.60 6.41
C ARG A 492 -4.02 5.74 6.87
N LEU A 493 -3.79 6.25 8.08
CA LEU A 493 -4.55 7.39 8.56
C LEU A 493 -4.06 8.68 7.91
N HIS A 494 -4.98 9.36 7.27
CA HIS A 494 -4.78 10.70 6.72
C HIS A 494 -6.12 11.40 6.61
N GLU A 495 -6.15 12.72 6.88
CA GLU A 495 -7.40 13.48 6.88
C GLU A 495 -8.17 13.39 5.56
N TYR A 496 -7.49 13.29 4.39
CA TYR A 496 -8.19 13.17 3.10
C TYR A 496 -8.92 11.84 2.91
N LYS A 497 -8.51 10.78 3.65
CA LYS A 497 -9.19 9.47 3.67
C LYS A 497 -10.43 9.47 4.55
N ARG A 498 -10.57 10.51 5.33
CA ARG A 498 -11.76 10.91 6.12
C ARG A 498 -12.21 9.85 7.13
N GLN A 499 -11.27 9.18 7.82
CA GLN A 499 -11.61 8.34 8.97
C GLN A 499 -12.39 9.13 10.04
N GLN A 500 -12.12 10.43 10.18
CA GLN A 500 -12.89 11.33 11.03
C GLN A 500 -14.38 11.42 10.63
N MET A 501 -14.71 11.31 9.34
CA MET A 501 -16.11 11.30 8.89
C MET A 501 -16.83 10.04 9.33
N ASN A 502 -16.18 8.89 9.25
CA ASN A 502 -16.70 7.62 9.73
C ASN A 502 -16.83 7.60 11.27
N LEU A 503 -15.89 8.22 11.98
CA LEU A 503 -15.97 8.45 13.42
C LEU A 503 -17.21 9.30 13.77
N LEU A 504 -17.47 10.40 13.07
CA LEU A 504 -18.65 11.24 13.28
C LEU A 504 -19.95 10.48 12.98
N TRP A 505 -19.96 9.62 11.96
CA TRP A 505 -21.10 8.72 11.75
C TRP A 505 -21.32 7.77 12.92
N ALA A 506 -20.25 7.19 13.46
CA ALA A 506 -20.37 6.28 14.61
C ALA A 506 -20.90 6.99 15.86
N ILE A 507 -20.49 8.24 16.09
CA ILE A 507 -21.02 9.09 17.15
C ILE A 507 -22.51 9.37 16.90
N HIS A 508 -22.88 9.76 15.69
CA HIS A 508 -24.29 9.98 15.32
C HIS A 508 -25.13 8.73 15.59
N LYS A 509 -24.65 7.56 15.18
CA LYS A 509 -25.34 6.28 15.42
C LYS A 509 -25.41 5.92 16.91
N TYR A 510 -24.37 6.19 17.69
CA TYR A 510 -24.37 6.04 19.14
C TYR A 510 -25.51 6.86 19.77
N LEU A 511 -25.62 8.13 19.39
CA LEU A 511 -26.66 9.04 19.88
C LEU A 511 -28.07 8.62 19.43
N GLU A 512 -28.24 8.13 18.21
CA GLU A 512 -29.51 7.56 17.73
C GLU A 512 -29.97 6.39 18.58
N ILE A 513 -29.04 5.46 18.91
CA ILE A 513 -29.34 4.29 19.73
C ILE A 513 -29.74 4.74 21.15
N LYS A 514 -29.01 5.69 21.75
CA LYS A 514 -29.37 6.27 23.07
C LYS A 514 -30.75 6.91 23.06
N ASN A 515 -31.19 7.43 21.93
CA ASN A 515 -32.54 7.99 21.73
C ASN A 515 -33.59 6.94 21.29
N GLY A 516 -33.24 5.63 21.34
CA GLY A 516 -34.17 4.53 21.07
C GLY A 516 -34.33 4.18 19.57
N LYS A 517 -33.55 4.79 18.65
CA LYS A 517 -33.53 4.44 17.23
C LYS A 517 -32.53 3.33 16.97
N LEU A 518 -32.99 2.09 17.06
CA LEU A 518 -32.13 0.92 16.92
C LEU A 518 -31.93 0.51 15.45
N PRO A 519 -30.72 0.08 15.05
CA PRO A 519 -30.50 -0.49 13.73
C PRO A 519 -31.17 -1.87 13.60
N LYS A 520 -31.59 -2.24 12.39
CA LYS A 520 -32.23 -3.54 12.12
C LYS A 520 -31.28 -4.71 12.35
N THR A 521 -30.02 -4.52 12.01
CA THR A 521 -28.95 -5.49 12.22
C THR A 521 -27.83 -4.77 12.97
N PRO A 522 -27.23 -5.38 14.00
CA PRO A 522 -26.09 -4.79 14.71
C PRO A 522 -24.94 -4.48 13.74
N VAL A 523 -24.14 -3.45 14.05
CA VAL A 523 -23.00 -3.00 13.25
C VAL A 523 -21.73 -3.10 14.08
N THR A 524 -20.71 -3.72 13.51
CA THR A 524 -19.33 -3.65 13.99
C THR A 524 -18.52 -2.83 13.01
N LEU A 525 -18.16 -1.62 13.44
CA LEU A 525 -17.30 -0.71 12.67
C LEU A 525 -15.84 -1.00 13.01
N ILE A 526 -15.09 -1.45 12.01
CA ILE A 526 -13.69 -1.86 12.18
C ILE A 526 -12.77 -0.89 11.45
N PHE A 527 -11.94 -0.19 12.25
CA PHE A 527 -10.83 0.63 11.76
C PHE A 527 -9.51 -0.13 11.87
N GLY A 528 -8.58 0.18 10.99
CA GLY A 528 -7.19 -0.23 11.08
C GLY A 528 -6.33 0.79 10.37
N ALA A 529 -5.49 1.51 11.10
CA ALA A 529 -4.72 2.61 10.55
C ALA A 529 -3.49 2.90 11.41
N LYS A 530 -2.39 3.28 10.74
CA LYS A 530 -1.21 3.88 11.38
C LYS A 530 -1.12 5.33 10.96
N ALA A 531 -0.89 6.23 11.93
CA ALA A 531 -0.57 7.64 11.67
C ALA A 531 0.94 7.82 11.61
N ALA A 532 1.42 8.68 10.70
CA ALA A 532 2.83 9.08 10.73
C ALA A 532 3.18 9.72 12.08
N PRO A 533 4.38 9.45 12.64
CA PRO A 533 4.73 9.91 14.01
C PRO A 533 4.58 11.41 14.23
N ALA A 534 4.94 12.22 13.23
CA ALA A 534 4.85 13.68 13.28
C ALA A 534 3.46 14.26 12.94
N TYR A 535 2.51 13.43 12.49
CA TYR A 535 1.19 13.87 12.04
C TYR A 535 0.21 13.93 13.22
N THR A 536 0.26 14.99 13.98
CA THR A 536 -0.48 15.15 15.24
C THR A 536 -1.98 14.95 15.08
N ILE A 537 -2.64 15.65 14.14
CA ILE A 537 -4.09 15.55 13.96
C ILE A 537 -4.54 14.14 13.57
N ALA A 538 -3.72 13.40 12.83
CA ALA A 538 -3.99 12.00 12.52
C ALA A 538 -3.95 11.11 13.78
N LYS A 539 -3.02 11.40 14.70
CA LYS A 539 -2.94 10.71 16.00
C LYS A 539 -4.12 11.07 16.90
N ASP A 540 -4.60 12.31 16.84
CA ASP A 540 -5.80 12.77 17.56
C ASP A 540 -7.07 12.04 17.07
N ILE A 541 -7.18 11.78 15.75
CA ILE A 541 -8.26 10.98 15.18
C ILE A 541 -8.21 9.54 15.71
N ILE A 542 -7.03 8.92 15.76
CA ILE A 542 -6.86 7.57 16.34
C ILE A 542 -7.28 7.57 17.81
N HIS A 543 -6.86 8.57 18.57
CA HIS A 543 -7.24 8.72 19.97
C HIS A 543 -8.76 8.78 20.16
N ALA A 544 -9.44 9.61 19.37
CA ALA A 544 -10.89 9.73 19.43
C ALA A 544 -11.62 8.42 19.03
N ILE A 545 -11.11 7.68 18.06
CA ILE A 545 -11.65 6.35 17.69
C ILE A 545 -11.50 5.36 18.85
N LEU A 546 -10.35 5.33 19.52
CA LEU A 546 -10.10 4.45 20.66
C LEU A 546 -10.97 4.82 21.88
N CYS A 547 -11.18 6.12 22.12
CA CYS A 547 -12.13 6.58 23.14
C CYS A 547 -13.55 6.10 22.83
N LEU A 548 -14.01 6.25 21.60
CA LEU A 548 -15.34 5.80 21.19
C LEU A 548 -15.46 4.25 21.23
N GLN A 549 -14.39 3.53 20.93
CA GLN A 549 -14.33 2.07 21.13
C GLN A 549 -14.63 1.71 22.58
N GLN A 550 -13.94 2.34 23.53
CA GLN A 550 -14.15 2.13 24.96
C GLN A 550 -15.58 2.45 25.38
N ILE A 551 -16.14 3.59 24.93
CA ILE A 551 -17.50 4.01 25.25
C ILE A 551 -18.53 3.02 24.73
N THR A 552 -18.45 2.63 23.44
CA THR A 552 -19.41 1.68 22.83
C THR A 552 -19.32 0.29 23.45
N GLU A 553 -18.16 -0.11 23.94
CA GLU A 553 -17.97 -1.39 24.61
C GLU A 553 -18.61 -1.41 26.01
N GLN A 554 -18.47 -0.31 26.76
CA GLN A 554 -18.90 -0.22 28.15
C GLN A 554 -20.38 0.17 28.30
N ASP A 555 -21.01 0.74 27.27
CA ASP A 555 -22.42 1.15 27.34
C ASP A 555 -23.36 -0.04 27.02
N PRO A 556 -24.07 -0.60 28.01
CA PRO A 556 -24.94 -1.76 27.82
C PRO A 556 -26.19 -1.48 26.96
N GLU A 557 -26.56 -0.24 26.76
CA GLU A 557 -27.66 0.14 25.87
C GLU A 557 -27.23 0.19 24.41
N VAL A 558 -25.93 0.37 24.14
CA VAL A 558 -25.35 0.54 22.80
C VAL A 558 -24.59 -0.70 22.33
N SER A 559 -23.81 -1.34 23.21
CA SER A 559 -22.92 -2.46 22.84
C SER A 559 -23.59 -3.62 22.11
N PRO A 560 -24.89 -3.95 22.31
CA PRO A 560 -25.57 -4.96 21.52
C PRO A 560 -25.84 -4.57 20.05
N TYR A 561 -25.79 -3.28 19.72
CA TYR A 561 -26.20 -2.74 18.42
C TYR A 561 -25.08 -2.08 17.65
N LEU A 562 -24.10 -1.52 18.34
CA LEU A 562 -22.93 -0.84 17.74
C LEU A 562 -21.67 -1.14 18.51
N ARG A 563 -20.67 -1.66 17.81
CA ARG A 563 -19.31 -1.80 18.31
C ARG A 563 -18.36 -1.03 17.41
N VAL A 564 -17.46 -0.28 17.99
CA VAL A 564 -16.34 0.36 17.31
C VAL A 564 -15.07 -0.39 17.72
N VAL A 565 -14.27 -0.77 16.74
CA VAL A 565 -13.03 -1.53 16.94
C VAL A 565 -11.90 -0.89 16.17
N MET A 566 -10.81 -0.57 16.83
CA MET A 566 -9.54 -0.18 16.21
C MET A 566 -8.56 -1.34 16.25
N VAL A 567 -8.19 -1.86 15.11
CA VAL A 567 -7.22 -2.96 15.01
C VAL A 567 -5.81 -2.41 15.21
N GLU A 568 -5.12 -2.91 16.23
CA GLU A 568 -3.75 -2.52 16.53
C GLU A 568 -2.78 -3.02 15.46
N ASN A 569 -1.81 -2.20 15.09
CA ASN A 569 -0.72 -2.54 14.19
C ASN A 569 -1.18 -3.19 12.88
N TYR A 570 -2.13 -2.55 12.18
CA TYR A 570 -2.60 -3.04 10.89
C TYR A 570 -1.44 -3.26 9.90
N ASN A 571 -1.36 -4.45 9.34
CA ASN A 571 -0.32 -4.93 8.45
C ASN A 571 -0.89 -5.92 7.42
N VAL A 572 -0.05 -6.54 6.58
CA VAL A 572 -0.51 -7.46 5.52
C VAL A 572 -1.15 -8.72 6.11
N THR A 573 -0.61 -9.27 7.19
CA THR A 573 -1.17 -10.44 7.87
C THR A 573 -2.59 -10.16 8.37
N LYS A 574 -2.80 -9.04 9.05
CA LYS A 574 -4.12 -8.63 9.54
C LYS A 574 -5.07 -8.30 8.38
N ALA A 575 -4.58 -7.65 7.34
CA ALA A 575 -5.34 -7.40 6.12
C ALA A 575 -5.88 -8.71 5.50
N SER A 576 -5.08 -9.75 5.46
CA SER A 576 -5.48 -11.06 4.93
C SER A 576 -6.61 -11.74 5.74
N LYS A 577 -6.77 -11.40 7.01
CA LYS A 577 -7.88 -11.86 7.87
C LYS A 577 -9.11 -10.94 7.77
N ILE A 578 -8.89 -9.64 7.68
CA ILE A 578 -9.95 -8.61 7.71
C ILE A 578 -10.69 -8.53 6.37
N ILE A 579 -9.97 -8.51 5.26
CA ILE A 579 -10.54 -8.28 3.93
C ILE A 579 -11.60 -9.32 3.54
N PRO A 580 -11.38 -10.64 3.72
CA PRO A 580 -12.41 -11.64 3.40
C PRO A 580 -13.68 -11.53 4.24
N ALA A 581 -13.58 -10.99 5.46
CA ALA A 581 -14.70 -10.86 6.40
C ALA A 581 -15.56 -9.61 6.19
N CYS A 582 -15.17 -8.70 5.32
CA CYS A 582 -15.82 -7.41 5.13
C CYS A 582 -17.18 -7.53 4.43
N ASP A 583 -18.20 -6.86 4.97
CA ASP A 583 -19.49 -6.67 4.31
C ASP A 583 -19.54 -5.33 3.55
N ILE A 584 -19.15 -4.23 4.22
CA ILE A 584 -19.17 -2.87 3.66
C ILE A 584 -17.74 -2.33 3.63
N SER A 585 -17.27 -2.02 2.42
CA SER A 585 -15.95 -1.44 2.18
C SER A 585 -16.03 0.08 2.16
N GLU A 586 -15.45 0.73 3.16
CA GLU A 586 -15.41 2.19 3.29
C GLU A 586 -14.30 2.80 2.44
N GLN A 587 -14.69 3.49 1.35
CA GLN A 587 -13.78 4.14 0.40
C GLN A 587 -14.18 5.61 0.22
N ILE A 588 -14.10 6.35 1.33
CA ILE A 588 -14.74 7.65 1.54
C ILE A 588 -13.79 8.85 1.47
N SER A 589 -12.68 8.73 0.77
CA SER A 589 -11.77 9.85 0.53
C SER A 589 -12.49 11.06 -0.07
N LEU A 590 -11.97 12.27 0.16
CA LEU A 590 -12.47 13.43 -0.55
C LEU A 590 -12.22 13.26 -2.05
N ALA A 591 -13.24 13.45 -2.87
CA ALA A 591 -13.10 13.33 -4.33
C ALA A 591 -11.95 14.20 -4.85
N SER A 592 -11.21 13.72 -5.82
CA SER A 592 -9.96 14.28 -6.36
C SER A 592 -8.70 14.10 -5.49
N LYS A 593 -8.72 13.35 -4.40
CA LYS A 593 -7.56 13.23 -3.50
C LYS A 593 -6.92 11.83 -3.47
N GLU A 594 -7.69 10.76 -3.60
CA GLU A 594 -7.13 9.41 -3.73
C GLU A 594 -6.77 9.14 -5.19
N ALA A 595 -5.50 8.85 -5.47
CA ALA A 595 -5.05 8.58 -6.84
C ALA A 595 -5.73 7.32 -7.42
N SER A 596 -5.75 6.25 -6.67
CA SER A 596 -6.40 4.99 -7.07
C SER A 596 -7.07 4.29 -5.88
N GLY A 597 -6.31 4.02 -4.83
CA GLY A 597 -6.62 2.99 -3.87
C GLY A 597 -6.34 1.59 -4.44
N THR A 598 -6.06 0.65 -3.58
CA THR A 598 -5.97 -0.78 -3.90
C THR A 598 -6.77 -1.63 -2.90
N GLY A 599 -7.07 -1.09 -1.72
CA GLY A 599 -7.97 -1.71 -0.75
C GLY A 599 -9.35 -1.95 -1.32
N ASN A 600 -9.91 -0.98 -2.03
CA ASN A 600 -11.18 -1.08 -2.74
C ASN A 600 -11.25 -2.32 -3.66
N MET A 601 -10.18 -2.60 -4.40
CA MET A 601 -10.08 -3.77 -5.30
C MET A 601 -10.04 -5.10 -4.53
N LYS A 602 -9.31 -5.16 -3.41
CA LYS A 602 -9.19 -6.35 -2.55
C LYS A 602 -10.53 -6.70 -1.90
N PHE A 603 -11.24 -5.69 -1.40
CA PHE A 603 -12.56 -5.84 -0.82
C PHE A 603 -13.58 -6.30 -1.87
N MET A 604 -13.59 -5.68 -3.05
CA MET A 604 -14.44 -6.06 -4.17
C MET A 604 -14.23 -7.54 -4.55
N LEU A 605 -12.99 -7.97 -4.69
CA LEU A 605 -12.63 -9.35 -5.02
C LEU A 605 -13.14 -10.36 -3.98
N ASN A 606 -13.26 -9.95 -2.73
CA ASN A 606 -13.76 -10.77 -1.62
C ASN A 606 -15.25 -10.57 -1.33
N GLY A 607 -15.99 -9.93 -2.23
CA GLY A 607 -17.44 -9.79 -2.15
C GLY A 607 -17.95 -8.71 -1.19
N ALA A 608 -17.09 -7.78 -0.74
CA ALA A 608 -17.57 -6.61 -0.04
C ALA A 608 -18.24 -5.63 -1.01
N VAL A 609 -19.24 -4.92 -0.54
CA VAL A 609 -19.92 -3.86 -1.30
C VAL A 609 -19.33 -2.51 -0.91
N THR A 610 -18.91 -1.72 -1.88
CA THR A 610 -18.28 -0.44 -1.63
C THR A 610 -19.30 0.65 -1.29
N LEU A 611 -19.07 1.35 -0.20
CA LEU A 611 -19.62 2.68 0.10
C LEU A 611 -18.48 3.69 -0.07
N GLY A 612 -18.60 4.59 -1.02
CA GLY A 612 -17.48 5.47 -1.34
C GLY A 612 -17.86 6.74 -2.10
N THR A 613 -16.86 7.53 -2.36
CA THR A 613 -16.94 8.72 -3.22
C THR A 613 -16.53 8.38 -4.65
N ARG A 614 -16.89 9.23 -5.60
CA ARG A 614 -16.43 9.13 -7.00
C ARG A 614 -14.98 9.61 -7.10
N ASP A 615 -14.07 8.80 -6.57
CA ASP A 615 -12.65 9.11 -6.47
C ASP A 615 -11.80 7.88 -6.79
N GLY A 616 -10.61 8.10 -7.36
CA GLY A 616 -9.68 7.04 -7.69
C GLY A 616 -10.32 5.90 -8.50
N ALA A 617 -9.96 4.68 -8.17
CA ALA A 617 -10.49 3.48 -8.83
C ALA A 617 -11.94 3.14 -8.44
N ASN A 618 -12.55 3.82 -7.46
CA ASN A 618 -13.97 3.64 -7.15
C ASN A 618 -14.86 3.92 -8.37
N VAL A 619 -14.45 4.88 -9.20
CA VAL A 619 -15.17 5.21 -10.45
C VAL A 619 -15.19 4.02 -11.39
N GLU A 620 -14.03 3.41 -11.64
CA GLU A 620 -13.91 2.22 -12.49
C GLU A 620 -14.64 1.00 -11.89
N ILE A 621 -14.63 0.86 -10.56
CA ILE A 621 -15.45 -0.18 -9.89
C ILE A 621 -16.93 0.04 -10.19
N GLY A 622 -17.42 1.26 -10.04
CA GLY A 622 -18.83 1.59 -10.31
C GLY A 622 -19.24 1.33 -11.74
N GLU A 623 -18.38 1.67 -12.70
CA GLU A 623 -18.61 1.39 -14.13
C GLU A 623 -18.70 -0.10 -14.41
N LEU A 624 -17.89 -0.92 -13.76
CA LEU A 624 -17.85 -2.37 -13.96
C LEU A 624 -19.05 -3.09 -13.32
N VAL A 625 -19.42 -2.72 -12.09
CA VAL A 625 -20.48 -3.42 -11.35
C VAL A 625 -21.88 -2.84 -11.59
N GLY A 626 -21.96 -1.60 -12.03
CA GLY A 626 -23.21 -0.85 -12.16
C GLY A 626 -23.68 -0.21 -10.86
N GLU A 627 -24.42 0.90 -10.97
CA GLU A 627 -24.86 1.75 -9.85
C GLU A 627 -25.67 1.02 -8.76
N ASP A 628 -26.32 -0.09 -9.11
CA ASP A 628 -27.09 -0.91 -8.16
C ASP A 628 -26.20 -1.75 -7.23
N ASN A 629 -24.91 -1.89 -7.52
CA ASN A 629 -24.00 -2.78 -6.81
C ASN A 629 -22.85 -2.05 -6.09
N ILE A 630 -22.95 -0.73 -6.00
CA ILE A 630 -22.05 0.17 -5.29
C ILE A 630 -22.87 1.34 -4.73
N TYR A 631 -22.42 1.98 -3.69
CA TYR A 631 -23.07 3.15 -3.09
C TYR A 631 -22.15 4.35 -3.15
N PHE A 632 -22.53 5.34 -3.93
CA PHE A 632 -21.82 6.62 -4.03
C PHE A 632 -22.49 7.72 -3.25
N PHE A 633 -21.68 8.64 -2.71
CA PHE A 633 -22.11 9.89 -2.08
C PHE A 633 -21.06 10.98 -2.28
N GLY A 634 -21.39 12.19 -1.93
CA GLY A 634 -20.51 13.34 -1.91
C GLY A 634 -20.35 14.02 -3.27
N GLU A 635 -19.68 15.16 -3.25
CA GLU A 635 -19.44 15.97 -4.43
C GLU A 635 -18.46 15.33 -5.41
N SER A 636 -18.57 15.74 -6.68
CA SER A 636 -17.65 15.27 -7.73
C SER A 636 -16.26 15.90 -7.58
N SER A 637 -15.28 15.31 -8.26
CA SER A 637 -13.92 15.85 -8.29
C SER A 637 -13.85 17.28 -8.83
N GLU A 638 -14.66 17.59 -9.83
CA GLU A 638 -14.76 18.93 -10.43
C GLU A 638 -15.28 19.95 -9.42
N GLN A 639 -16.33 19.61 -8.69
CA GLN A 639 -16.91 20.48 -7.65
C GLN A 639 -15.91 20.72 -6.52
N VAL A 640 -15.23 19.68 -6.04
CA VAL A 640 -14.20 19.82 -5.00
C VAL A 640 -13.03 20.69 -5.46
N ILE A 641 -12.53 20.48 -6.68
CA ILE A 641 -11.47 21.31 -7.25
C ILE A 641 -11.91 22.77 -7.35
N GLU A 642 -13.17 23.01 -7.71
CA GLU A 642 -13.73 24.36 -7.78
C GLU A 642 -13.82 25.02 -6.40
N HIS A 643 -14.24 24.28 -5.36
CA HIS A 643 -14.24 24.77 -3.98
C HIS A 643 -12.84 25.23 -3.52
N TYR A 644 -11.82 24.46 -3.80
CA TYR A 644 -10.42 24.84 -3.51
C TYR A 644 -9.99 26.09 -4.28
N LYS A 645 -10.35 26.18 -5.55
CA LYS A 645 -10.01 27.32 -6.42
C LYS A 645 -10.69 28.61 -5.94
N ASN A 646 -11.95 28.53 -5.53
CA ASN A 646 -12.75 29.65 -5.08
C ASN A 646 -12.55 29.98 -3.59
N ALA A 647 -11.95 29.05 -2.84
CA ALA A 647 -11.82 29.15 -1.38
C ALA A 647 -13.15 29.46 -0.68
N ASP A 648 -14.24 28.80 -1.11
CA ASP A 648 -15.62 29.13 -0.71
C ASP A 648 -16.20 28.14 0.33
N TYR A 649 -15.45 27.09 0.71
CA TYR A 649 -15.84 26.19 1.78
C TYR A 649 -15.55 26.78 3.15
N CYS A 650 -16.55 26.75 4.04
CA CYS A 650 -16.43 27.15 5.43
C CYS A 650 -17.07 26.08 6.36
N ALA A 651 -16.24 25.30 7.03
CA ALA A 651 -16.69 24.22 7.92
C ALA A 651 -17.68 24.72 9.01
N LYS A 652 -17.40 25.90 9.56
CA LYS A 652 -18.24 26.52 10.61
C LYS A 652 -19.68 26.75 10.17
N ASP A 653 -19.92 27.00 8.88
CA ASP A 653 -21.24 27.17 8.34
C ASP A 653 -22.09 25.89 8.43
N TYR A 654 -21.49 24.74 8.11
CA TYR A 654 -22.13 23.43 8.22
C TYR A 654 -22.37 23.06 9.68
N TYR A 655 -21.38 23.28 10.54
CA TYR A 655 -21.48 23.04 11.98
C TYR A 655 -22.59 23.87 12.62
N THR A 656 -22.77 25.14 12.26
CA THR A 656 -23.78 26.03 12.88
C THR A 656 -25.20 25.88 12.33
N LYS A 657 -25.34 25.39 11.08
CA LYS A 657 -26.62 25.31 10.38
C LYS A 657 -27.31 23.94 10.50
N ASP A 658 -26.57 22.88 10.80
CA ASP A 658 -27.09 21.52 10.87
C ASP A 658 -26.92 20.95 12.28
N GLU A 659 -28.05 20.61 12.91
CA GLU A 659 -28.12 20.17 14.31
C GLU A 659 -27.45 18.76 14.48
N ASP A 660 -27.59 17.87 13.50
CA ASP A 660 -26.98 16.54 13.55
C ASP A 660 -25.46 16.64 13.49
N ILE A 661 -24.92 17.50 12.59
CA ILE A 661 -23.49 17.78 12.48
C ILE A 661 -22.99 18.43 13.77
N HIS A 662 -23.68 19.45 14.26
CA HIS A 662 -23.34 20.14 15.51
C HIS A 662 -23.21 19.15 16.67
N THR A 663 -24.24 18.33 16.86
CA THR A 663 -24.32 17.38 17.98
C THR A 663 -23.23 16.31 17.87
N ALA A 664 -22.96 15.79 16.66
CA ALA A 664 -21.92 14.78 16.47
C ALA A 664 -20.51 15.35 16.71
N VAL A 665 -20.24 16.56 16.25
CA VAL A 665 -18.93 17.22 16.46
C VAL A 665 -18.73 17.57 17.93
N ASP A 666 -19.76 18.12 18.60
CA ASP A 666 -19.66 18.48 20.03
C ASP A 666 -19.55 17.26 20.95
N PHE A 667 -20.00 16.10 20.52
CA PHE A 667 -19.80 14.88 21.29
C PHE A 667 -18.32 14.56 21.53
N LEU A 668 -17.40 14.99 20.64
CA LEU A 668 -15.96 14.82 20.82
C LEU A 668 -15.45 15.45 22.13
N ILE A 669 -16.12 16.46 22.64
CA ILE A 669 -15.79 17.14 23.90
C ILE A 669 -16.86 16.92 24.98
N SER A 670 -17.70 15.88 24.82
CA SER A 670 -18.69 15.47 25.83
C SER A 670 -18.01 14.89 27.07
N GLU A 671 -18.74 14.87 28.20
CA GLU A 671 -18.24 14.28 29.45
C GLU A 671 -17.75 12.85 29.24
N GLN A 672 -18.49 12.01 28.49
CA GLN A 672 -18.10 10.63 28.20
C GLN A 672 -16.78 10.53 27.42
N MET A 673 -16.58 11.39 26.43
CA MET A 673 -15.32 11.39 25.67
C MET A 673 -14.15 11.90 26.50
N LEU A 674 -14.36 12.94 27.32
CA LEU A 674 -13.33 13.49 28.20
C LEU A 674 -12.95 12.54 29.35
N GLU A 675 -13.87 11.69 29.81
CA GLU A 675 -13.58 10.61 30.77
C GLU A 675 -12.78 9.48 30.13
N ALA A 676 -12.99 9.20 28.85
CA ALA A 676 -12.28 8.15 28.11
C ALA A 676 -10.93 8.59 27.54
N GLY A 677 -10.71 9.91 27.38
CA GLY A 677 -9.58 10.44 26.65
C GLY A 677 -8.99 11.73 27.22
N ASP A 678 -8.02 12.26 26.48
CA ASP A 678 -7.31 13.48 26.83
C ASP A 678 -8.05 14.73 26.34
N GLU A 679 -8.33 15.66 27.24
CA GLU A 679 -9.10 16.86 26.97
C GLU A 679 -8.44 17.77 25.92
N GLU A 680 -7.12 17.94 25.95
CA GLU A 680 -6.40 18.80 25.02
C GLU A 680 -6.46 18.22 23.60
N THR A 681 -6.20 16.93 23.46
CA THR A 681 -6.23 16.18 22.20
C THR A 681 -7.63 16.21 21.55
N LEU A 682 -8.67 15.90 22.34
CA LEU A 682 -10.05 15.90 21.84
C LEU A 682 -10.54 17.31 21.48
N THR A 683 -10.19 18.31 22.28
CA THR A 683 -10.51 19.72 22.00
C THR A 683 -9.80 20.22 20.75
N GLN A 684 -8.55 19.78 20.50
CA GLN A 684 -7.82 20.13 19.29
C GLN A 684 -8.53 19.56 18.04
N LEU A 685 -8.92 18.28 18.06
CA LEU A 685 -9.65 17.66 16.96
C LEU A 685 -11.00 18.38 16.72
N HIS A 686 -11.73 18.68 17.78
CA HIS A 686 -13.00 19.43 17.70
C HIS A 686 -12.81 20.80 17.02
N LYS A 687 -11.80 21.56 17.44
CA LYS A 687 -11.50 22.87 16.85
C LYS A 687 -11.04 22.76 15.39
N GLU A 688 -10.26 21.74 15.05
CA GLU A 688 -9.79 21.51 13.70
C GLU A 688 -10.97 21.27 12.73
N LEU A 689 -11.93 20.44 13.14
CA LEU A 689 -13.13 20.15 12.35
C LEU A 689 -14.02 21.38 12.12
N ILE A 690 -14.12 22.28 13.11
CA ILE A 690 -14.97 23.47 13.00
C ILE A 690 -14.30 24.60 12.21
N ASN A 691 -12.98 24.79 12.39
CA ASN A 691 -12.30 26.00 11.92
C ASN A 691 -11.50 25.79 10.62
N LYS A 692 -11.10 24.56 10.33
CA LYS A 692 -10.27 24.25 9.16
C LYS A 692 -10.94 23.20 8.25
N ASP A 693 -11.06 21.98 8.71
CA ASP A 693 -11.62 20.84 7.95
C ASP A 693 -11.17 20.85 6.47
N TRP A 694 -9.86 20.83 6.26
CA TRP A 694 -9.22 20.99 4.95
C TRP A 694 -9.74 20.02 3.88
N PHE A 695 -10.29 18.89 4.31
CA PHE A 695 -10.80 17.86 3.42
C PHE A 695 -12.34 17.75 3.44
N MET A 696 -13.02 18.88 3.77
CA MET A 696 -14.46 19.07 3.58
C MET A 696 -15.31 17.92 4.17
N THR A 697 -14.93 17.44 5.35
CA THR A 697 -15.65 16.37 6.04
C THR A 697 -17.10 16.74 6.30
N LEU A 698 -17.34 17.97 6.82
CA LEU A 698 -18.67 18.40 7.18
C LEU A 698 -19.56 18.69 5.96
N LEU A 699 -18.99 19.01 4.81
CA LEU A 699 -19.71 19.18 3.55
C LEU A 699 -20.48 17.90 3.16
N ASP A 700 -19.79 16.77 3.17
CA ASP A 700 -20.32 15.49 2.70
C ASP A 700 -20.99 14.66 3.81
N LEU A 701 -20.84 15.04 5.10
CA LEU A 701 -21.25 14.21 6.23
C LEU A 701 -22.73 13.84 6.21
N LYS A 702 -23.60 14.76 5.88
CA LYS A 702 -25.05 14.51 5.86
C LYS A 702 -25.46 13.49 4.79
N GLU A 703 -24.90 13.63 3.60
CA GLU A 703 -25.15 12.68 2.51
C GLU A 703 -24.53 11.33 2.83
N TYR A 704 -23.35 11.29 3.43
CA TYR A 704 -22.72 10.07 3.90
C TYR A 704 -23.59 9.32 4.91
N ILE A 705 -24.11 10.02 5.94
CA ILE A 705 -25.03 9.43 6.93
C ILE A 705 -26.25 8.82 6.23
N ALA A 706 -26.90 9.56 5.35
CA ALA A 706 -28.09 9.08 4.65
C ALA A 706 -27.79 7.87 3.75
N ARG A 707 -26.67 7.90 3.04
CA ARG A 707 -26.27 6.79 2.16
C ARG A 707 -25.88 5.55 2.96
N LYS A 708 -25.19 5.70 4.06
CA LYS A 708 -24.81 4.58 4.94
C LYS A 708 -26.03 3.94 5.59
N GLU A 709 -27.04 4.72 6.02
CA GLU A 709 -28.32 4.17 6.47
C GLU A 709 -29.03 3.34 5.40
N GLN A 710 -28.97 3.77 4.14
CA GLN A 710 -29.50 2.98 3.03
C GLN A 710 -28.76 1.65 2.91
N VAL A 711 -27.43 1.64 2.95
CA VAL A 711 -26.60 0.40 2.87
C VAL A 711 -26.96 -0.57 3.99
N LEU A 712 -27.06 -0.06 5.24
CA LEU A 712 -27.43 -0.88 6.40
C LEU A 712 -28.83 -1.48 6.27
N ASN A 713 -29.78 -0.74 5.71
CA ASN A 713 -31.14 -1.21 5.45
C ASN A 713 -31.18 -2.27 4.33
N ASP A 714 -30.43 -2.05 3.25
CA ASP A 714 -30.37 -2.96 2.10
C ASP A 714 -29.71 -4.29 2.45
N TYR A 715 -28.78 -4.29 3.41
CA TYR A 715 -28.13 -5.51 3.94
C TYR A 715 -29.13 -6.53 4.49
N ALA A 716 -30.26 -6.09 5.01
CA ALA A 716 -31.29 -6.98 5.58
C ALA A 716 -31.92 -7.90 4.53
N ASP A 717 -31.96 -7.52 3.26
CA ASP A 717 -32.34 -8.40 2.15
C ASP A 717 -31.16 -9.25 1.73
N ARG A 718 -30.94 -10.35 2.45
CA ARG A 718 -29.76 -11.21 2.30
C ARG A 718 -29.56 -11.75 0.88
N LYS A 719 -30.62 -12.01 0.16
CA LYS A 719 -30.55 -12.53 -1.21
C LYS A 719 -30.08 -11.46 -2.20
N LYS A 720 -30.65 -10.26 -2.11
CA LYS A 720 -30.20 -9.13 -2.93
C LYS A 720 -28.76 -8.75 -2.58
N TRP A 721 -28.40 -8.80 -1.30
CA TRP A 721 -27.04 -8.54 -0.86
C TRP A 721 -26.05 -9.56 -1.45
N ALA A 722 -26.39 -10.86 -1.39
CA ALA A 722 -25.57 -11.93 -1.98
C ALA A 722 -25.36 -11.74 -3.49
N LYS A 723 -26.39 -11.26 -4.20
CA LYS A 723 -26.29 -10.92 -5.63
C LYS A 723 -25.30 -9.79 -5.86
N LYS A 724 -25.33 -8.71 -5.05
CA LYS A 724 -24.34 -7.62 -5.12
C LYS A 724 -22.91 -8.16 -4.86
N MET A 725 -22.75 -9.04 -3.87
CA MET A 725 -21.46 -9.68 -3.56
C MET A 725 -20.94 -10.45 -4.78
N LEU A 726 -21.75 -11.29 -5.38
CA LEU A 726 -21.37 -12.11 -6.54
C LEU A 726 -20.98 -11.24 -7.75
N ILE A 727 -21.73 -10.18 -8.03
CA ILE A 727 -21.44 -9.25 -9.13
C ILE A 727 -20.09 -8.54 -8.90
N ASN A 728 -19.82 -8.10 -7.67
CA ASN A 728 -18.53 -7.50 -7.33
C ASN A 728 -17.38 -8.50 -7.54
N ILE A 729 -17.49 -9.72 -7.06
CA ILE A 729 -16.47 -10.77 -7.27
C ILE A 729 -16.27 -11.02 -8.77
N ALA A 730 -17.35 -11.21 -9.52
CA ALA A 730 -17.31 -11.52 -10.94
C ALA A 730 -16.60 -10.43 -11.77
N LYS A 731 -16.79 -9.16 -11.40
CA LYS A 731 -16.21 -8.01 -12.10
C LYS A 731 -14.82 -7.61 -11.61
N ALA A 732 -14.31 -8.22 -10.54
CA ALA A 732 -13.01 -7.88 -9.97
C ALA A 732 -11.81 -8.28 -10.85
N GLY A 733 -12.01 -9.13 -11.86
CA GLY A 733 -10.95 -9.61 -12.74
C GLY A 733 -10.14 -8.50 -13.43
N PHE A 734 -10.77 -7.38 -13.76
CA PHE A 734 -10.10 -6.20 -14.32
C PHE A 734 -8.99 -5.67 -13.41
N PHE A 735 -9.14 -5.80 -12.10
CA PHE A 735 -8.17 -5.31 -11.12
C PHE A 735 -7.06 -6.32 -10.78
N SER A 736 -6.83 -7.32 -11.63
CA SER A 736 -5.63 -8.16 -11.52
C SER A 736 -4.37 -7.36 -11.84
N SER A 737 -3.35 -7.48 -10.99
CA SER A 737 -2.03 -6.90 -11.27
C SER A 737 -1.36 -7.54 -12.49
N ASP A 738 -1.76 -8.75 -12.88
CA ASP A 738 -1.27 -9.38 -14.11
C ASP A 738 -1.70 -8.58 -15.35
N ARG A 739 -2.98 -8.12 -15.38
CA ARG A 739 -3.44 -7.21 -16.45
C ARG A 739 -2.63 -5.90 -16.43
N THR A 740 -2.43 -5.30 -15.25
CA THR A 740 -1.69 -4.04 -15.12
C THR A 740 -0.26 -4.20 -15.65
N ILE A 741 0.45 -5.25 -15.23
CA ILE A 741 1.83 -5.49 -15.65
C ILE A 741 1.94 -5.85 -17.14
N ALA A 742 0.98 -6.59 -17.68
CA ALA A 742 0.91 -6.84 -19.12
C ALA A 742 0.85 -5.51 -19.91
N GLN A 743 0.02 -4.54 -19.45
CA GLN A 743 -0.07 -3.22 -20.07
C GLN A 743 1.23 -2.41 -19.93
N TYR A 744 1.88 -2.42 -18.75
CA TYR A 744 3.19 -1.79 -18.58
C TYR A 744 4.21 -2.37 -19.57
N ASN A 745 4.23 -3.70 -19.73
CA ASN A 745 5.16 -4.35 -20.64
C ASN A 745 4.88 -3.98 -22.09
N GLU A 746 3.63 -4.08 -22.51
CA GLU A 746 3.22 -3.81 -23.90
C GLU A 746 3.51 -2.36 -24.32
N GLU A 747 3.20 -1.40 -23.45
CA GLU A 747 3.20 0.02 -23.82
C GLU A 747 4.50 0.75 -23.41
N ILE A 748 5.16 0.33 -22.31
CA ILE A 748 6.27 1.08 -21.70
C ILE A 748 7.58 0.29 -21.77
N TRP A 749 7.63 -0.93 -21.21
CA TRP A 749 8.90 -1.64 -21.02
C TRP A 749 9.38 -2.37 -22.26
N LYS A 750 8.49 -3.08 -22.95
CA LYS A 750 8.77 -3.83 -24.20
C LYS A 750 9.92 -4.85 -23.99
N LEU A 751 9.76 -5.71 -22.97
CA LEU A 751 10.71 -6.77 -22.59
C LEU A 751 10.68 -7.92 -23.60
#